data_cb60e0e3995351eee3692efaf1b4f90c
#
_entry.id   cb60e0e3995351eee3692efaf1b4f90c
#
_cell.length_a   1.000
_cell.length_b   1.000
_cell.length_c   1.000
_cell.angle_alpha   90.00
_cell.angle_beta   90.00
_cell.angle_gamma   90.00
#
_symmetry.space_group_name_H-M   'P 1'
#
loop_
_entity.id
_entity.type
_entity.pdbx_description
1 polymer ?
#
loop_
_entity_poly.entity_id
_entity_poly.type
_entity_poly.pdbx_seq_one_letter_code
_entity_poly.pdbx_strand_id
1 'polypeptide(L)'
;MKKFILSTLVLALSLSMAAQQPQPLPIDSAVRVGKLDNGLTYYIRHNEYPKQRAEFHIAQAVGAILEEDHQNGLAHFLEHMAFNGTEHFAGKGIIEYFESIGVNFGGNINAYTSLDETVYRLSEVPTVREGIIDSALLVMHDWACGLLLLEDEIDAERGVIREEWRTGAQANRRMWKAINPLKYPGSQYAKRDVIGDTAVINNFTYDALRDYYKKWYGPDNQAIIVVGDIDVDQIEQKIKALWADVPARANRGERPLYSVDDNAEPIVAIVRDKEAQYTRIEMEFKKPQLPKQFRCTDMAYVQSLALDLVCEMFNNRLSELSMKPEATFVGAGSYYGELVKEKDAFVAIYLAKQGQEVAAYKDLLTQLEKMRRYGFTTSELERVKKECLAAYEKAYNERGTVRNINRAQECIRHYLDDSPIPGEEWEYQMVQQILPMLGVDMLNQIAQNLVTDENLIISFQAPEDKSVVLPTEAEAVEMLAAVKNEEIEAPVEEAIRENLVETAPKAGKIKKTNYIESLGATEWTLSNGVRVVVKPTTFKQDEILFYAFSQGGYSLVATADLPSAALATDVVELGGLADMSATDLQKALTGKRVSVSPSISAYNESVSGSSTIKDLETMLQLNYLYFTAPRRDEESYQTLISILNSQLANRDKNPKVAFSDSVQMMQTDHSDRTIIFNKAMLDKASLDKALEVYKARFANPADFTFFFVGNVDPNDEVFQTQVRTWLGGLKTNKKLEKAADDKVRVAMGIQKNYFTRQMETKTASNRIQYTSYDMPYTLANDLNMEMIGRILSTRYLESIREREGGSYGVGCAAWMNRHPVPYAQLIMQFDTDPEKQEKLMNIIHEEVMTIVENGPLAKDLNKEKESMLKDFQEDLEKNSYWKSVLSIYYKNGINYITDYKAAVENITAESVQATLKKLVEAGNMFEVVMLP
;
A
#
# COMPACT_ATOMS: atom_id res chain seq x y z
N MET A 1 -32.33 -31.03 2.22
CA MET A 1 -33.22 -29.96 2.71
C MET A 1 -32.45 -28.82 3.43
N LYS A 2 -31.17 -28.96 3.79
CA LYS A 2 -30.36 -27.89 4.42
C LYS A 2 -29.58 -27.02 3.41
N LYS A 3 -29.49 -27.38 2.14
CA LYS A 3 -28.86 -26.57 1.07
C LYS A 3 -29.67 -25.36 0.62
N PHE A 4 -30.82 -25.10 1.22
CA PHE A 4 -31.76 -24.03 0.87
C PHE A 4 -31.75 -22.83 1.84
N ILE A 5 -30.96 -22.84 2.91
CA ILE A 5 -31.10 -21.83 3.98
C ILE A 5 -30.39 -20.52 3.66
N LEU A 6 -29.28 -20.51 2.95
CA LEU A 6 -28.67 -19.24 2.47
C LEU A 6 -29.51 -18.63 1.35
N SER A 7 -30.07 -19.50 0.48
CA SER A 7 -31.09 -19.10 -0.55
C SER A 7 -32.38 -18.55 0.08
N THR A 8 -32.72 -18.95 1.30
CA THR A 8 -33.95 -18.51 1.97
C THR A 8 -33.81 -17.18 2.69
N LEU A 9 -32.59 -16.77 3.05
CA LEU A 9 -32.36 -15.44 3.64
C LEU A 9 -32.28 -14.33 2.59
N VAL A 10 -31.69 -14.64 1.45
CA VAL A 10 -31.83 -13.81 0.23
C VAL A 10 -33.31 -13.72 -0.18
N LEU A 11 -34.10 -14.78 0.04
CA LEU A 11 -35.55 -14.77 -0.16
C LEU A 11 -36.30 -13.92 0.87
N ALA A 12 -35.76 -13.65 2.05
CA ALA A 12 -36.42 -12.76 3.03
C ALA A 12 -36.21 -11.26 2.72
N LEU A 13 -35.06 -10.89 2.14
CA LEU A 13 -34.84 -9.58 1.50
C LEU A 13 -35.77 -9.41 0.28
N SER A 14 -36.00 -10.50 -0.47
CA SER A 14 -36.90 -10.52 -1.62
C SER A 14 -38.38 -10.55 -1.21
N LEU A 15 -38.75 -10.84 0.04
CA LEU A 15 -40.15 -10.84 0.47
C LEU A 15 -40.70 -9.47 0.84
N SER A 16 -39.84 -8.48 1.12
CA SER A 16 -40.26 -7.07 1.21
C SER A 16 -40.13 -6.32 -0.14
N MET A 17 -39.28 -6.80 -1.06
CA MET A 17 -39.22 -6.44 -2.47
C MET A 17 -39.97 -7.48 -3.33
N ALA A 18 -40.99 -8.11 -2.74
CA ALA A 18 -41.65 -9.31 -3.22
C ALA A 18 -42.15 -9.19 -4.67
N ALA A 19 -41.64 -10.09 -5.48
CA ALA A 19 -42.03 -10.46 -6.83
C ALA A 19 -41.21 -9.92 -8.01
N GLN A 20 -40.08 -9.26 -7.82
CA GLN A 20 -39.17 -8.95 -8.93
C GLN A 20 -38.04 -9.98 -9.00
N GLN A 21 -37.80 -10.54 -10.21
CA GLN A 21 -36.59 -11.31 -10.48
C GLN A 21 -35.36 -10.39 -10.30
N PRO A 22 -34.20 -10.91 -9.84
CA PRO A 22 -32.96 -10.11 -9.75
C PRO A 22 -32.72 -9.35 -11.05
N GLN A 23 -32.52 -8.05 -10.95
CA GLN A 23 -32.31 -7.21 -12.13
C GLN A 23 -30.80 -7.08 -12.38
N PRO A 24 -30.36 -7.22 -13.64
CA PRO A 24 -28.97 -6.96 -13.98
C PRO A 24 -28.60 -5.51 -13.64
N LEU A 25 -27.43 -5.32 -13.06
CA LEU A 25 -26.86 -3.99 -12.84
C LEU A 25 -26.48 -3.34 -14.18
N PRO A 26 -26.63 -2.02 -14.32
CA PRO A 26 -26.13 -1.34 -15.48
C PRO A 26 -24.58 -1.42 -15.53
N ILE A 27 -24.02 -1.40 -16.72
CA ILE A 27 -22.63 -1.04 -16.93
C ILE A 27 -22.57 0.48 -17.07
N ASP A 28 -21.60 1.14 -16.45
CA ASP A 28 -21.39 2.58 -16.61
C ASP A 28 -21.37 2.93 -18.10
N SER A 29 -22.20 3.86 -18.50
CA SER A 29 -22.38 4.28 -19.89
C SER A 29 -21.11 4.87 -20.53
N ALA A 30 -20.15 5.27 -19.71
CA ALA A 30 -18.83 5.72 -20.17
C ALA A 30 -17.93 4.56 -20.63
N VAL A 31 -18.28 3.30 -20.30
CA VAL A 31 -17.49 2.12 -20.66
C VAL A 31 -18.10 1.47 -21.89
N ARG A 32 -17.36 1.43 -23.00
CA ARG A 32 -17.67 0.64 -24.17
C ARG A 32 -17.20 -0.80 -23.97
N VAL A 33 -18.12 -1.74 -23.82
CA VAL A 33 -17.81 -3.18 -23.75
C VAL A 33 -18.22 -3.86 -25.04
N GLY A 34 -17.33 -4.73 -25.55
CA GLY A 34 -17.66 -5.53 -26.73
C GLY A 34 -16.96 -6.88 -26.72
N LYS A 35 -17.41 -7.76 -27.61
CA LYS A 35 -16.83 -9.09 -27.82
C LYS A 35 -16.69 -9.36 -29.29
N LEU A 36 -15.51 -9.84 -29.73
CA LEU A 36 -15.25 -10.23 -31.10
C LEU A 36 -15.70 -11.65 -31.34
N ASP A 37 -15.88 -12.02 -32.61
CA ASP A 37 -16.32 -13.37 -33.04
C ASP A 37 -15.33 -14.46 -32.60
N ASN A 38 -14.04 -14.13 -32.45
CA ASN A 38 -13.03 -15.07 -31.97
C ASN A 38 -13.03 -15.26 -30.44
N GLY A 39 -13.90 -14.56 -29.72
CA GLY A 39 -14.08 -14.66 -28.29
C GLY A 39 -13.41 -13.56 -27.45
N LEU A 40 -12.55 -12.72 -28.06
CA LEU A 40 -11.89 -11.62 -27.34
C LEU A 40 -12.91 -10.61 -26.80
N THR A 41 -12.79 -10.29 -25.51
CA THR A 41 -13.55 -9.21 -24.89
C THR A 41 -12.72 -7.92 -24.90
N TYR A 42 -13.37 -6.75 -24.99
CA TYR A 42 -12.68 -5.48 -24.85
C TYR A 42 -13.48 -4.48 -24.05
N TYR A 43 -12.76 -3.63 -23.31
CA TYR A 43 -13.29 -2.50 -22.57
C TYR A 43 -12.56 -1.24 -23.00
N ILE A 44 -13.31 -0.19 -23.33
CA ILE A 44 -12.74 1.07 -23.74
C ILE A 44 -13.48 2.18 -22.99
N ARG A 45 -12.72 3.09 -22.36
CA ARG A 45 -13.27 4.22 -21.63
C ARG A 45 -12.46 5.48 -21.88
N HIS A 46 -13.12 6.55 -22.29
CA HIS A 46 -12.50 7.89 -22.25
C HIS A 46 -12.45 8.37 -20.81
N ASN A 47 -11.26 8.82 -20.36
CA ASN A 47 -11.02 9.41 -19.05
C ASN A 47 -9.79 10.32 -19.13
N GLU A 48 -9.88 11.55 -18.61
CA GLU A 48 -8.82 12.57 -18.76
C GLU A 48 -7.98 12.75 -17.47
N TYR A 49 -7.84 11.75 -16.65
CA TYR A 49 -7.09 11.87 -15.40
C TYR A 49 -6.07 10.74 -15.20
N PRO A 50 -4.77 11.02 -15.48
CA PRO A 50 -4.21 12.26 -16.02
C PRO A 50 -4.53 12.47 -17.52
N LYS A 51 -4.53 13.73 -17.95
CA LYS A 51 -4.72 14.11 -19.36
C LYS A 51 -3.58 13.64 -20.23
N GLN A 52 -3.88 13.43 -21.52
CA GLN A 52 -2.91 13.03 -22.53
C GLN A 52 -2.17 11.73 -22.18
N ARG A 53 -2.79 10.86 -21.42
CA ARG A 53 -2.29 9.55 -21.00
C ARG A 53 -3.36 8.50 -21.16
N ALA A 54 -2.93 7.25 -21.37
CA ALA A 54 -3.83 6.11 -21.40
C ALA A 54 -3.18 4.85 -20.78
N GLU A 55 -4.04 3.99 -20.29
CA GLU A 55 -3.76 2.65 -19.79
C GLU A 55 -4.07 1.64 -20.89
N PHE A 56 -3.16 0.71 -21.13
CA PHE A 56 -3.32 -0.41 -22.03
C PHE A 56 -3.05 -1.68 -21.25
N HIS A 57 -4.08 -2.49 -21.01
CA HIS A 57 -3.95 -3.73 -20.27
C HIS A 57 -4.48 -4.89 -21.09
N ILE A 58 -3.85 -6.06 -20.96
CA ILE A 58 -4.43 -7.33 -21.36
C ILE A 58 -4.59 -8.21 -20.13
N ALA A 59 -5.83 -8.55 -19.82
CA ALA A 59 -6.18 -9.46 -18.73
C ALA A 59 -6.38 -10.86 -19.29
N GLN A 60 -5.64 -11.82 -18.73
CA GLN A 60 -5.72 -13.23 -19.06
C GLN A 60 -6.45 -13.95 -17.93
N ALA A 61 -7.56 -14.65 -18.21
CA ALA A 61 -8.17 -15.57 -17.26
C ALA A 61 -7.36 -16.89 -17.19
N VAL A 62 -6.03 -16.76 -17.05
CA VAL A 62 -5.03 -17.83 -17.10
C VAL A 62 -3.99 -17.57 -16.03
N GLY A 63 -3.75 -18.55 -15.15
CA GLY A 63 -2.77 -18.43 -14.07
C GLY A 63 -2.23 -19.81 -13.66
N ALA A 64 -1.47 -19.84 -12.56
CA ALA A 64 -0.74 -21.03 -12.12
C ALA A 64 -1.65 -22.24 -11.82
N ILE A 65 -2.95 -22.03 -11.54
CA ILE A 65 -3.92 -23.10 -11.29
C ILE A 65 -4.10 -24.05 -12.48
N LEU A 66 -3.82 -23.57 -13.69
CA LEU A 66 -3.97 -24.33 -14.94
C LEU A 66 -2.73 -25.15 -15.32
N GLU A 67 -1.67 -25.03 -14.55
CA GLU A 67 -0.43 -25.78 -14.77
C GLU A 67 -0.59 -27.26 -14.46
N GLU A 68 0.10 -28.09 -15.23
CA GLU A 68 0.32 -29.49 -14.88
C GLU A 68 1.50 -29.59 -13.89
N ASP A 69 1.69 -30.74 -13.22
CA ASP A 69 2.72 -30.85 -12.17
C ASP A 69 4.14 -30.55 -12.68
N HIS A 70 4.45 -30.93 -13.95
CA HIS A 70 5.71 -30.63 -14.60
C HIS A 70 5.83 -29.18 -15.10
N GLN A 71 4.80 -28.39 -14.96
CA GLN A 71 4.71 -26.99 -15.36
C GLN A 71 4.65 -26.03 -14.17
N ASN A 72 4.78 -26.51 -12.93
CA ASN A 72 4.60 -25.69 -11.73
C ASN A 72 5.60 -24.50 -11.68
N GLY A 73 5.07 -23.29 -11.90
CA GLY A 73 5.80 -22.01 -12.03
C GLY A 73 5.91 -21.48 -13.47
N LEU A 74 5.38 -22.21 -14.49
CA LEU A 74 5.51 -21.77 -15.88
C LEU A 74 4.54 -20.65 -16.26
N ALA A 75 3.43 -20.46 -15.54
CA ALA A 75 2.57 -19.30 -15.72
C ALA A 75 3.31 -17.99 -15.44
N HIS A 76 4.01 -17.95 -14.32
CA HIS A 76 4.86 -16.81 -13.92
C HIS A 76 6.09 -16.69 -14.82
N PHE A 77 6.73 -17.80 -15.16
CA PHE A 77 7.85 -17.79 -16.11
C PHE A 77 7.44 -17.21 -17.46
N LEU A 78 6.23 -17.53 -17.95
CA LEU A 78 5.68 -17.00 -19.19
C LEU A 78 5.44 -15.50 -19.12
N GLU A 79 5.04 -15.00 -17.95
CA GLU A 79 4.91 -13.55 -17.68
C GLU A 79 6.24 -12.84 -17.94
N HIS A 80 7.35 -13.34 -17.40
CA HIS A 80 8.67 -12.78 -17.64
C HIS A 80 9.07 -12.83 -19.12
N MET A 81 8.77 -13.94 -19.78
CA MET A 81 9.08 -14.11 -21.20
C MET A 81 8.33 -13.15 -22.12
N ALA A 82 7.21 -12.57 -21.67
CA ALA A 82 6.48 -11.55 -22.43
C ALA A 82 7.29 -10.26 -22.64
N PHE A 83 8.37 -10.05 -21.87
CA PHE A 83 9.29 -8.94 -22.03
C PHE A 83 10.61 -9.33 -22.72
N ASN A 84 10.75 -10.60 -23.13
CA ASN A 84 11.98 -11.18 -23.68
C ASN A 84 11.84 -11.60 -25.15
N GLY A 85 11.15 -10.79 -25.95
CA GLY A 85 11.00 -10.98 -27.38
C GLY A 85 9.64 -11.44 -27.84
N THR A 86 9.05 -10.63 -28.69
CA THR A 86 7.79 -10.88 -29.37
C THR A 86 7.96 -10.77 -30.88
N GLU A 87 6.93 -11.10 -31.65
CA GLU A 87 6.97 -11.11 -33.10
C GLU A 87 7.40 -9.78 -33.71
N HIS A 88 6.96 -8.66 -33.11
CA HIS A 88 7.27 -7.31 -33.63
C HIS A 88 8.36 -6.58 -32.81
N PHE A 89 8.69 -7.05 -31.61
CA PHE A 89 9.67 -6.44 -30.72
C PHE A 89 10.70 -7.50 -30.28
N ALA A 90 11.84 -7.54 -30.95
CA ALA A 90 12.90 -8.52 -30.65
C ALA A 90 13.58 -8.22 -29.32
N GLY A 91 13.92 -9.26 -28.56
CA GLY A 91 14.62 -9.14 -27.26
C GLY A 91 13.89 -8.20 -26.30
N LYS A 92 14.55 -7.16 -25.81
CA LYS A 92 13.98 -6.14 -24.91
C LYS A 92 13.31 -4.97 -25.62
N GLY A 93 12.98 -5.11 -26.92
CA GLY A 93 12.49 -4.03 -27.76
C GLY A 93 11.23 -3.32 -27.24
N ILE A 94 10.34 -4.04 -26.51
CA ILE A 94 9.19 -3.40 -25.85
C ILE A 94 9.67 -2.40 -24.78
N ILE A 95 10.57 -2.84 -23.92
CA ILE A 95 11.11 -2.00 -22.82
C ILE A 95 11.84 -0.80 -23.43
N GLU A 96 12.78 -1.03 -24.34
CA GLU A 96 13.58 0.03 -24.97
C GLU A 96 12.72 1.09 -25.66
N TYR A 97 11.70 0.65 -26.40
CA TYR A 97 10.81 1.58 -27.11
C TYR A 97 10.03 2.46 -26.15
N PHE A 98 9.36 1.86 -25.17
CA PHE A 98 8.51 2.62 -24.26
C PHE A 98 9.31 3.47 -23.27
N GLU A 99 10.46 3.00 -22.82
CA GLU A 99 11.37 3.82 -22.02
C GLU A 99 11.88 5.05 -22.79
N SER A 100 12.09 4.94 -24.10
CA SER A 100 12.50 6.08 -24.93
C SER A 100 11.49 7.22 -24.98
N ILE A 101 10.25 6.97 -24.56
CA ILE A 101 9.16 7.94 -24.49
C ILE A 101 8.69 8.21 -23.04
N GLY A 102 9.50 7.82 -22.05
CA GLY A 102 9.26 8.08 -20.64
C GLY A 102 8.27 7.13 -19.95
N VAL A 103 8.04 5.95 -20.51
CA VAL A 103 7.23 4.88 -19.90
C VAL A 103 8.19 3.83 -19.32
N ASN A 104 8.42 3.87 -18.02
CA ASN A 104 9.51 3.14 -17.37
C ASN A 104 9.15 1.69 -17.03
N PHE A 105 10.10 0.76 -17.22
CA PHE A 105 9.98 -0.62 -16.79
C PHE A 105 9.90 -0.74 -15.26
N GLY A 106 9.08 -1.67 -14.76
CA GLY A 106 8.81 -1.88 -13.34
C GLY A 106 7.74 -0.93 -12.77
N GLY A 107 7.70 0.33 -13.23
CA GLY A 107 6.67 1.30 -12.82
C GLY A 107 5.44 1.27 -13.73
N ASN A 108 5.65 1.62 -14.98
CA ASN A 108 4.60 1.77 -16.00
C ASN A 108 4.44 0.51 -16.85
N ILE A 109 5.54 -0.12 -17.25
CA ILE A 109 5.54 -1.41 -17.95
C ILE A 109 5.70 -2.49 -16.88
N ASN A 110 4.67 -3.32 -16.70
CA ASN A 110 4.67 -4.33 -15.66
C ASN A 110 3.65 -5.42 -15.97
N ALA A 111 3.71 -6.50 -15.20
CA ALA A 111 2.71 -7.55 -15.21
C ALA A 111 2.59 -8.19 -13.82
N TYR A 112 1.62 -9.02 -13.63
CA TYR A 112 1.54 -9.93 -12.49
C TYR A 112 0.84 -11.22 -12.86
N THR A 113 1.25 -12.30 -12.20
CA THR A 113 0.60 -13.61 -12.27
C THR A 113 0.05 -13.99 -10.91
N SER A 114 -1.15 -14.53 -10.88
CA SER A 114 -1.74 -15.17 -9.71
C SER A 114 -2.10 -16.64 -10.00
N LEU A 115 -2.83 -17.26 -9.08
CA LEU A 115 -3.32 -18.63 -9.32
C LEU A 115 -4.30 -18.69 -10.49
N ASP A 116 -5.18 -17.70 -10.64
CA ASP A 116 -6.28 -17.74 -11.60
C ASP A 116 -6.14 -16.79 -12.78
N GLU A 117 -5.20 -15.85 -12.75
CA GLU A 117 -5.08 -14.78 -13.72
C GLU A 117 -3.65 -14.32 -13.95
N THR A 118 -3.40 -13.73 -15.12
CA THR A 118 -2.19 -12.97 -15.47
C THR A 118 -2.60 -11.67 -16.15
N VAL A 119 -2.05 -10.54 -15.75
CA VAL A 119 -2.36 -9.24 -16.34
C VAL A 119 -1.09 -8.52 -16.71
N TYR A 120 -0.98 -8.10 -17.97
CA TYR A 120 0.10 -7.26 -18.49
C TYR A 120 -0.40 -5.84 -18.67
N ARG A 121 0.46 -4.85 -18.44
CA ARG A 121 0.08 -3.45 -18.53
C ARG A 121 1.15 -2.55 -19.11
N LEU A 122 0.70 -1.55 -19.87
CA LEU A 122 1.41 -0.32 -20.18
C LEU A 122 0.60 0.84 -19.58
N SER A 123 1.10 1.44 -18.53
CA SER A 123 0.43 2.51 -17.78
C SER A 123 0.96 3.88 -18.18
N GLU A 124 0.08 4.88 -18.15
CA GLU A 124 0.40 6.29 -18.40
C GLU A 124 1.11 6.52 -19.74
N VAL A 125 0.73 5.76 -20.77
CA VAL A 125 1.26 5.90 -22.13
C VAL A 125 0.85 7.25 -22.70
N PRO A 126 1.78 8.07 -23.26
CA PRO A 126 1.44 9.34 -23.89
C PRO A 126 0.53 9.16 -25.10
N THR A 127 -0.56 9.94 -25.19
CA THR A 127 -1.53 9.85 -26.30
C THR A 127 -1.34 10.92 -27.39
N VAL A 128 -0.45 11.89 -27.16
CA VAL A 128 -0.27 13.06 -28.04
C VAL A 128 0.70 12.85 -29.20
N ARG A 129 1.48 11.77 -29.20
CA ARG A 129 2.43 11.45 -30.27
C ARG A 129 1.82 10.46 -31.23
N GLU A 130 1.95 10.73 -32.53
CA GLU A 130 1.49 9.83 -33.58
C GLU A 130 2.17 8.46 -33.49
N GLY A 131 1.42 7.38 -33.68
CA GLY A 131 1.92 6.00 -33.71
C GLY A 131 2.07 5.33 -32.33
N ILE A 132 2.10 6.07 -31.21
CA ILE A 132 2.31 5.44 -29.89
C ILE A 132 1.15 4.53 -29.49
N ILE A 133 -0.08 4.97 -29.71
CA ILE A 133 -1.29 4.15 -29.44
C ILE A 133 -1.26 2.86 -30.29
N ASP A 134 -0.84 2.95 -31.53
CA ASP A 134 -0.73 1.79 -32.42
C ASP A 134 0.35 0.82 -31.90
N SER A 135 1.49 1.35 -31.45
CA SER A 135 2.54 0.53 -30.84
C SER A 135 2.08 -0.13 -29.55
N ALA A 136 1.34 0.59 -28.69
CA ALA A 136 0.80 0.01 -27.44
C ALA A 136 -0.21 -1.11 -27.72
N LEU A 137 -1.12 -0.93 -28.70
CA LEU A 137 -2.04 -1.97 -29.12
C LEU A 137 -1.32 -3.16 -29.77
N LEU A 138 -0.24 -2.91 -30.53
CA LEU A 138 0.58 -3.97 -31.11
C LEU A 138 1.28 -4.80 -30.03
N VAL A 139 1.78 -4.15 -28.97
CA VAL A 139 2.32 -4.88 -27.80
C VAL A 139 1.24 -5.74 -27.13
N MET A 140 0.00 -5.21 -26.96
CA MET A 140 -1.10 -6.01 -26.41
C MET A 140 -1.37 -7.23 -27.30
N HIS A 141 -1.34 -7.05 -28.64
CA HIS A 141 -1.50 -8.14 -29.58
C HIS A 141 -0.39 -9.18 -29.47
N ASP A 142 0.86 -8.76 -29.39
CA ASP A 142 2.01 -9.64 -29.24
C ASP A 142 1.98 -10.40 -27.92
N TRP A 143 1.58 -9.77 -26.83
CA TRP A 143 1.35 -10.45 -25.55
C TRP A 143 0.21 -11.47 -25.60
N ALA A 144 -0.80 -11.20 -26.45
CA ALA A 144 -1.92 -12.12 -26.65
C ALA A 144 -1.52 -13.39 -27.41
N CYS A 145 -0.71 -13.26 -28.49
CA CYS A 145 -0.48 -14.37 -29.41
C CYS A 145 0.90 -14.38 -30.12
N GLY A 146 1.78 -13.41 -29.86
CA GLY A 146 3.05 -13.23 -30.57
C GLY A 146 4.33 -13.47 -29.78
N LEU A 147 4.30 -14.19 -28.63
CA LEU A 147 5.50 -14.48 -27.84
C LEU A 147 6.42 -15.47 -28.56
N LEU A 148 7.71 -15.16 -28.70
CA LEU A 148 8.69 -15.99 -29.42
C LEU A 148 9.19 -17.17 -28.60
N LEU A 149 9.33 -17.04 -27.29
CA LEU A 149 9.81 -18.05 -26.36
C LEU A 149 11.11 -18.71 -26.85
N LEU A 150 12.13 -17.88 -27.14
CA LEU A 150 13.43 -18.30 -27.62
C LEU A 150 14.20 -19.05 -26.53
N GLU A 151 14.90 -20.10 -26.89
CA GLU A 151 15.59 -21.00 -25.94
C GLU A 151 16.67 -20.29 -25.16
N ASP A 152 17.46 -19.44 -25.80
CA ASP A 152 18.51 -18.66 -25.14
C ASP A 152 17.95 -17.67 -24.12
N GLU A 153 16.80 -17.03 -24.41
CA GLU A 153 16.10 -16.12 -23.50
C GLU A 153 15.47 -16.88 -22.32
N ILE A 154 14.89 -18.05 -22.57
CA ILE A 154 14.37 -18.93 -21.51
C ILE A 154 15.50 -19.31 -20.55
N ASP A 155 16.65 -19.73 -21.05
CA ASP A 155 17.77 -20.15 -20.21
C ASP A 155 18.37 -18.99 -19.41
N ALA A 156 18.43 -17.79 -19.98
CA ALA A 156 18.84 -16.58 -19.29
C ALA A 156 17.87 -16.23 -18.14
N GLU A 157 16.55 -16.32 -18.37
CA GLU A 157 15.54 -15.94 -17.41
C GLU A 157 15.42 -16.89 -16.21
N ARG A 158 15.86 -18.17 -16.34
CA ARG A 158 15.91 -19.13 -15.20
C ARG A 158 16.66 -18.58 -14.00
N GLY A 159 17.73 -17.82 -14.26
CA GLY A 159 18.54 -17.18 -13.21
C GLY A 159 17.76 -16.13 -12.44
N VAL A 160 17.02 -15.29 -13.15
CA VAL A 160 16.22 -14.21 -12.60
C VAL A 160 15.08 -14.76 -11.71
N ILE A 161 14.32 -15.74 -12.21
CA ILE A 161 13.25 -16.39 -11.45
C ILE A 161 13.77 -17.08 -10.18
N ARG A 162 14.94 -17.72 -10.24
CA ARG A 162 15.54 -18.33 -9.04
C ARG A 162 15.91 -17.29 -7.97
N GLU A 163 16.43 -16.14 -8.38
CA GLU A 163 16.75 -15.06 -7.44
C GLU A 163 15.47 -14.48 -6.83
N GLU A 164 14.42 -14.32 -7.60
CA GLU A 164 13.11 -13.90 -7.09
C GLU A 164 12.55 -14.93 -6.10
N TRP A 165 12.58 -16.21 -6.46
CA TRP A 165 12.17 -17.30 -5.56
C TRP A 165 12.95 -17.24 -4.24
N ARG A 166 14.28 -17.03 -4.30
CA ARG A 166 15.15 -16.98 -3.13
C ARG A 166 14.84 -15.77 -2.25
N THR A 167 14.70 -14.59 -2.82
CA THR A 167 14.42 -13.36 -2.09
C THR A 167 12.99 -13.35 -1.51
N GLY A 168 12.06 -14.01 -2.18
CA GLY A 168 10.69 -14.21 -1.73
C GLY A 168 10.49 -15.29 -0.66
N ALA A 169 11.49 -16.19 -0.45
CA ALA A 169 11.38 -17.34 0.47
C ALA A 169 11.52 -16.93 1.96
N GLN A 170 10.77 -15.92 2.40
CA GLN A 170 10.69 -15.47 3.79
C GLN A 170 9.75 -16.33 4.62
N ALA A 171 9.79 -16.20 5.95
CA ALA A 171 9.00 -16.98 6.89
C ALA A 171 7.51 -17.08 6.52
N ASN A 172 6.87 -15.96 6.21
CA ASN A 172 5.44 -15.95 5.85
C ASN A 172 5.15 -16.80 4.61
N ARG A 173 6.01 -16.75 3.58
CA ARG A 173 5.82 -17.55 2.39
C ARG A 173 6.08 -19.04 2.64
N ARG A 174 7.11 -19.38 3.42
CA ARG A 174 7.38 -20.78 3.80
C ARG A 174 6.21 -21.36 4.58
N MET A 175 5.65 -20.61 5.54
CA MET A 175 4.46 -21.02 6.31
C MET A 175 3.23 -21.13 5.41
N TRP A 176 3.00 -20.17 4.50
CA TRP A 176 1.91 -20.24 3.54
C TRP A 176 1.99 -21.50 2.68
N LYS A 177 3.16 -21.81 2.14
CA LYS A 177 3.38 -23.02 1.34
C LYS A 177 3.16 -24.30 2.14
N ALA A 178 3.56 -24.32 3.41
CA ALA A 178 3.39 -25.48 4.29
C ALA A 178 1.95 -25.68 4.74
N ILE A 179 1.18 -24.60 4.95
CA ILE A 179 -0.17 -24.67 5.51
C ILE A 179 -1.25 -24.97 4.46
N ASN A 180 -1.07 -24.52 3.22
CA ASN A 180 -2.10 -24.68 2.18
C ASN A 180 -2.50 -26.14 1.92
N PRO A 181 -1.58 -27.13 1.85
CA PRO A 181 -1.96 -28.54 1.74
C PRO A 181 -2.77 -29.08 2.91
N LEU A 182 -2.58 -28.50 4.10
CA LEU A 182 -3.34 -28.87 5.30
C LEU A 182 -4.73 -28.25 5.29
N LYS A 183 -4.86 -27.00 4.82
CA LYS A 183 -6.13 -26.27 4.73
C LYS A 183 -7.02 -26.81 3.61
N TYR A 184 -6.44 -27.20 2.47
CA TYR A 184 -7.15 -27.56 1.25
C TYR A 184 -6.71 -28.94 0.71
N PRO A 185 -6.84 -30.02 1.50
CA PRO A 185 -6.33 -31.33 1.13
C PRO A 185 -6.94 -31.79 -0.21
N GLY A 186 -6.08 -32.24 -1.12
CA GLY A 186 -6.50 -32.75 -2.43
C GLY A 186 -6.79 -31.69 -3.49
N SER A 187 -6.98 -30.43 -3.12
CA SER A 187 -7.27 -29.36 -4.05
C SER A 187 -6.06 -28.97 -4.93
N GLN A 188 -6.34 -28.48 -6.13
CA GLN A 188 -5.32 -27.87 -7.00
C GLN A 188 -4.72 -26.61 -6.37
N TYR A 189 -5.50 -25.83 -5.63
CA TYR A 189 -5.01 -24.67 -4.87
C TYR A 189 -3.97 -25.02 -3.79
N ALA A 190 -3.99 -26.25 -3.29
CA ALA A 190 -2.98 -26.75 -2.36
C ALA A 190 -1.66 -27.15 -3.05
N LYS A 191 -1.68 -27.41 -4.34
CA LYS A 191 -0.55 -27.94 -5.12
C LYS A 191 0.23 -26.86 -5.89
N ARG A 192 -0.40 -25.74 -6.18
CA ARG A 192 0.18 -24.69 -7.03
C ARG A 192 0.79 -23.57 -6.20
N ASP A 193 1.96 -23.15 -6.63
CA ASP A 193 2.67 -21.99 -6.14
C ASP A 193 3.04 -21.13 -7.34
N VAL A 194 2.62 -19.87 -7.36
CA VAL A 194 2.79 -18.97 -8.51
C VAL A 194 4.23 -18.89 -8.97
N ILE A 195 5.20 -18.74 -8.05
CA ILE A 195 6.62 -18.72 -8.42
C ILE A 195 7.17 -20.14 -8.73
N GLY A 196 6.41 -21.16 -8.37
CA GLY A 196 6.67 -22.54 -8.73
C GLY A 196 7.70 -23.29 -7.88
N ASP A 197 8.09 -24.45 -8.43
CA ASP A 197 9.11 -25.32 -7.85
C ASP A 197 10.45 -25.11 -8.55
N THR A 198 11.51 -24.89 -7.78
CA THR A 198 12.86 -24.69 -8.31
C THR A 198 13.37 -25.88 -9.12
N ALA A 199 12.94 -27.11 -8.80
CA ALA A 199 13.28 -28.30 -9.59
C ALA A 199 12.65 -28.23 -10.98
N VAL A 200 11.40 -27.76 -11.10
CA VAL A 200 10.72 -27.53 -12.38
C VAL A 200 11.39 -26.38 -13.11
N ILE A 201 11.56 -25.21 -12.48
CA ILE A 201 12.13 -24.01 -13.10
C ILE A 201 13.52 -24.28 -13.70
N ASN A 202 14.34 -25.08 -13.02
CA ASN A 202 15.69 -25.41 -13.49
C ASN A 202 15.71 -26.40 -14.65
N ASN A 203 14.70 -27.26 -14.80
CA ASN A 203 14.79 -28.44 -15.68
C ASN A 203 13.63 -28.58 -16.66
N PHE A 204 12.60 -27.70 -16.67
CA PHE A 204 11.51 -27.82 -17.65
C PHE A 204 12.04 -27.73 -19.10
N THR A 205 11.42 -28.46 -19.99
CA THR A 205 11.75 -28.40 -21.43
C THR A 205 11.10 -27.17 -22.07
N TYR A 206 11.73 -26.58 -23.07
CA TYR A 206 11.16 -25.42 -23.79
C TYR A 206 9.75 -25.67 -24.29
N ASP A 207 9.47 -26.91 -24.74
CA ASP A 207 8.15 -27.32 -25.20
C ASP A 207 7.11 -27.29 -24.07
N ALA A 208 7.47 -27.58 -22.82
CA ALA A 208 6.51 -27.49 -21.70
C ALA A 208 5.98 -26.06 -21.50
N LEU A 209 6.83 -25.05 -21.68
CA LEU A 209 6.42 -23.63 -21.63
C LEU A 209 5.61 -23.25 -22.87
N ARG A 210 6.06 -23.65 -24.06
CA ARG A 210 5.35 -23.41 -25.34
C ARG A 210 3.97 -24.08 -25.35
N ASP A 211 3.85 -25.29 -24.80
CA ASP A 211 2.60 -26.03 -24.70
C ASP A 211 1.61 -25.34 -23.76
N TYR A 212 2.10 -24.81 -22.59
CA TYR A 212 1.29 -24.02 -21.69
C TYR A 212 0.73 -22.78 -22.39
N TYR A 213 1.59 -22.01 -23.09
CA TYR A 213 1.20 -20.82 -23.85
C TYR A 213 0.18 -21.15 -24.92
N LYS A 214 0.46 -22.11 -25.80
CA LYS A 214 -0.45 -22.54 -26.90
C LYS A 214 -1.78 -23.07 -26.39
N LYS A 215 -1.77 -23.73 -25.21
CA LYS A 215 -2.99 -24.34 -24.64
C LYS A 215 -3.92 -23.27 -24.06
N TRP A 216 -3.38 -22.30 -23.33
CA TRP A 216 -4.19 -21.42 -22.49
C TRP A 216 -4.35 -20.00 -23.02
N TYR A 217 -3.33 -19.44 -23.69
CA TYR A 217 -3.44 -18.10 -24.27
C TYR A 217 -4.28 -18.15 -25.54
N GLY A 218 -5.33 -17.35 -25.55
CA GLY A 218 -6.22 -17.25 -26.71
C GLY A 218 -7.38 -16.28 -26.44
N PRO A 219 -8.00 -15.75 -27.49
CA PRO A 219 -8.95 -14.63 -27.38
C PRO A 219 -10.12 -14.88 -26.42
N ASP A 220 -10.54 -16.10 -26.27
CA ASP A 220 -11.67 -16.50 -25.39
C ASP A 220 -11.34 -16.46 -23.89
N ASN A 221 -10.04 -16.40 -23.54
CA ASN A 221 -9.53 -16.22 -22.18
C ASN A 221 -8.93 -14.84 -21.96
N GLN A 222 -9.13 -13.87 -22.87
CA GLN A 222 -8.46 -12.59 -22.87
C GLN A 222 -9.43 -11.42 -22.91
N ALA A 223 -9.08 -10.33 -22.25
CA ALA A 223 -9.72 -9.04 -22.43
C ALA A 223 -8.68 -7.94 -22.64
N ILE A 224 -8.96 -7.07 -23.61
CA ILE A 224 -8.19 -5.83 -23.82
C ILE A 224 -8.89 -4.69 -23.11
N ILE A 225 -8.17 -3.95 -22.30
CA ILE A 225 -8.68 -2.81 -21.57
C ILE A 225 -7.89 -1.57 -21.98
N VAL A 226 -8.56 -0.54 -22.49
CA VAL A 226 -7.97 0.74 -22.85
C VAL A 226 -8.75 1.86 -22.16
N VAL A 227 -8.09 2.58 -21.27
CA VAL A 227 -8.69 3.68 -20.51
C VAL A 227 -7.79 4.89 -20.55
N GLY A 228 -8.29 6.05 -20.94
CA GLY A 228 -7.50 7.27 -20.95
C GLY A 228 -8.04 8.37 -21.82
N ASP A 229 -7.21 9.35 -22.06
CA ASP A 229 -7.50 10.48 -22.97
C ASP A 229 -7.36 10.01 -24.44
N ILE A 230 -8.37 9.29 -24.89
CA ILE A 230 -8.41 8.58 -26.17
C ILE A 230 -9.78 8.75 -26.85
N ASP A 231 -9.81 8.55 -28.17
CA ASP A 231 -11.04 8.42 -28.94
C ASP A 231 -11.52 6.96 -28.91
N VAL A 232 -12.66 6.72 -28.26
CA VAL A 232 -13.24 5.38 -28.04
C VAL A 232 -13.53 4.67 -29.35
N ASP A 233 -14.07 5.38 -30.37
CA ASP A 233 -14.44 4.77 -31.64
C ASP A 233 -13.21 4.39 -32.46
N GLN A 234 -12.16 5.21 -32.44
CA GLN A 234 -10.89 4.89 -33.10
C GLN A 234 -10.20 3.68 -32.45
N ILE A 235 -10.16 3.62 -31.12
CA ILE A 235 -9.57 2.48 -30.41
C ILE A 235 -10.34 1.20 -30.72
N GLU A 236 -11.67 1.25 -30.71
CA GLU A 236 -12.50 0.07 -31.06
C GLU A 236 -12.21 -0.42 -32.47
N GLN A 237 -12.10 0.48 -33.46
CA GLN A 237 -11.76 0.12 -34.83
C GLN A 237 -10.36 -0.52 -34.92
N LYS A 238 -9.37 0.03 -34.22
CA LYS A 238 -8.01 -0.52 -34.17
C LYS A 238 -7.97 -1.93 -33.54
N ILE A 239 -8.67 -2.14 -32.41
CA ILE A 239 -8.79 -3.46 -31.79
C ILE A 239 -9.42 -4.45 -32.76
N LYS A 240 -10.56 -4.09 -33.38
CA LYS A 240 -11.24 -4.96 -34.35
C LYS A 240 -10.34 -5.32 -35.54
N ALA A 241 -9.57 -4.36 -36.07
CA ALA A 241 -8.67 -4.60 -37.19
C ALA A 241 -7.47 -5.48 -36.80
N LEU A 242 -6.85 -5.21 -35.62
CA LEU A 242 -5.64 -5.91 -35.20
C LEU A 242 -5.89 -7.35 -34.75
N TRP A 243 -7.06 -7.66 -34.20
CA TRP A 243 -7.43 -9.02 -33.79
C TRP A 243 -8.29 -9.78 -34.83
N ALA A 244 -8.52 -9.19 -36.02
CA ALA A 244 -9.35 -9.83 -37.06
C ALA A 244 -8.81 -11.19 -37.49
N ASP A 245 -7.51 -11.35 -37.59
CA ASP A 245 -6.85 -12.56 -38.06
C ASP A 245 -6.44 -13.53 -36.93
N VAL A 246 -6.63 -13.12 -35.64
CA VAL A 246 -6.33 -14.00 -34.52
C VAL A 246 -7.39 -15.08 -34.42
N PRO A 247 -7.03 -16.37 -34.61
CA PRO A 247 -8.03 -17.42 -34.65
C PRO A 247 -8.64 -17.69 -33.27
N ALA A 248 -9.92 -18.04 -33.24
CA ALA A 248 -10.53 -18.60 -32.04
C ALA A 248 -9.75 -19.85 -31.59
N ARG A 249 -9.71 -20.08 -30.30
CA ARG A 249 -8.99 -21.18 -29.66
C ARG A 249 -9.73 -22.53 -29.89
N ALA A 250 -9.76 -22.99 -31.14
CA ALA A 250 -10.46 -24.21 -31.51
C ALA A 250 -9.86 -25.47 -30.86
N ASN A 251 -10.72 -26.33 -30.32
CA ASN A 251 -10.38 -27.66 -29.77
C ASN A 251 -9.42 -27.68 -28.55
N ARG A 252 -9.32 -26.62 -27.78
CA ARG A 252 -8.46 -26.58 -26.59
C ARG A 252 -9.21 -26.91 -25.30
N GLY A 253 -10.52 -27.17 -25.36
CA GLY A 253 -11.39 -27.44 -24.22
C GLY A 253 -11.78 -26.15 -23.45
N GLU A 254 -12.74 -26.27 -22.57
CA GLU A 254 -13.10 -25.18 -21.64
C GLU A 254 -12.03 -25.05 -20.55
N ARG A 255 -11.86 -23.83 -20.06
CA ARG A 255 -11.02 -23.58 -18.89
C ARG A 255 -11.63 -24.32 -17.68
N PRO A 256 -10.90 -25.26 -17.04
CA PRO A 256 -11.42 -25.90 -15.84
C PRO A 256 -11.53 -24.90 -14.69
N LEU A 257 -12.60 -25.01 -13.92
CA LEU A 257 -12.75 -24.34 -12.64
C LEU A 257 -12.35 -25.32 -11.54
N TYR A 258 -11.48 -24.89 -10.68
CA TYR A 258 -11.06 -25.62 -9.50
C TYR A 258 -11.70 -25.02 -8.25
N SER A 259 -11.93 -25.85 -7.26
CA SER A 259 -12.52 -25.46 -5.99
C SER A 259 -11.82 -26.16 -4.83
N VAL A 260 -12.25 -25.87 -3.63
CA VAL A 260 -11.86 -26.59 -2.41
C VAL A 260 -13.08 -27.33 -1.87
N ASP A 261 -12.86 -28.53 -1.37
CA ASP A 261 -13.94 -29.40 -0.89
C ASP A 261 -14.60 -28.85 0.38
N ASP A 262 -15.88 -29.19 0.54
CA ASP A 262 -16.60 -29.00 1.79
C ASP A 262 -16.07 -29.98 2.87
N ASN A 263 -16.08 -29.55 4.12
CA ASN A 263 -15.74 -30.40 5.27
C ASN A 263 -16.85 -30.38 6.31
N ALA A 264 -17.21 -31.56 6.81
CA ALA A 264 -18.23 -31.72 7.86
C ALA A 264 -17.67 -31.36 9.25
N GLU A 265 -16.40 -31.75 9.50
CA GLU A 265 -15.67 -31.43 10.72
C GLU A 265 -14.66 -30.33 10.49
N PRO A 266 -14.33 -29.52 11.49
CA PRO A 266 -13.32 -28.48 11.36
C PRO A 266 -11.95 -29.04 10.95
N ILE A 267 -11.31 -28.41 9.98
CA ILE A 267 -9.90 -28.67 9.63
C ILE A 267 -9.04 -27.77 10.52
N VAL A 268 -8.08 -28.36 11.24
CA VAL A 268 -7.10 -27.61 12.03
C VAL A 268 -5.72 -27.74 11.38
N ALA A 269 -5.10 -26.63 11.03
CA ALA A 269 -3.80 -26.59 10.37
C ALA A 269 -2.82 -25.79 11.23
N ILE A 270 -1.68 -26.39 11.59
CA ILE A 270 -0.66 -25.76 12.45
C ILE A 270 0.69 -25.82 11.74
N VAL A 271 1.31 -24.68 11.55
CA VAL A 271 2.67 -24.58 10.99
C VAL A 271 3.52 -23.62 11.82
N ARG A 272 4.83 -23.87 11.84
CA ARG A 272 5.80 -23.06 12.56
C ARG A 272 7.00 -22.73 11.68
N ASP A 273 7.60 -21.57 11.91
CA ASP A 273 8.85 -21.17 11.24
C ASP A 273 9.77 -20.48 12.24
N LYS A 274 11.08 -20.72 12.10
CA LYS A 274 12.11 -20.17 13.02
C LYS A 274 12.25 -18.66 12.95
N GLU A 275 11.95 -18.07 11.78
CA GLU A 275 12.07 -16.64 11.53
C GLU A 275 10.74 -15.91 11.67
N ALA A 276 9.64 -16.60 11.98
CA ALA A 276 8.36 -15.97 12.22
C ALA A 276 8.39 -15.09 13.47
N GLN A 277 7.76 -13.92 13.38
CA GLN A 277 7.80 -12.92 14.45
C GLN A 277 6.57 -12.95 15.36
N TYR A 278 5.41 -13.38 14.84
CA TYR A 278 4.16 -13.45 15.60
C TYR A 278 3.37 -14.69 15.25
N THR A 279 2.42 -15.02 16.14
CA THR A 279 1.43 -16.05 15.88
C THR A 279 0.20 -15.43 15.22
N ARG A 280 -0.11 -15.88 13.99
CA ARG A 280 -1.35 -15.58 13.28
C ARG A 280 -2.32 -16.74 13.50
N ILE A 281 -3.50 -16.42 14.00
CA ILE A 281 -4.64 -17.32 14.15
C ILE A 281 -5.68 -16.87 13.12
N GLU A 282 -6.18 -17.81 12.31
CA GLU A 282 -7.15 -17.50 11.27
C GLU A 282 -8.25 -18.55 11.27
N MET A 283 -9.49 -18.09 11.18
CA MET A 283 -10.68 -18.94 11.04
C MET A 283 -11.38 -18.59 9.75
N GLU A 284 -11.52 -19.57 8.86
CA GLU A 284 -12.17 -19.44 7.56
C GLU A 284 -13.45 -20.26 7.54
N PHE A 285 -14.58 -19.61 7.33
CA PHE A 285 -15.90 -20.24 7.18
C PHE A 285 -16.26 -20.24 5.71
N LYS A 286 -16.00 -21.34 5.01
CA LYS A 286 -16.26 -21.47 3.57
C LYS A 286 -17.75 -21.36 3.26
N LYS A 287 -18.06 -20.63 2.20
CA LYS A 287 -19.41 -20.40 1.69
C LYS A 287 -19.46 -20.66 0.19
N PRO A 288 -20.57 -21.13 -0.35
CA PRO A 288 -20.74 -21.20 -1.81
C PRO A 288 -20.79 -19.78 -2.38
N GLN A 289 -20.07 -19.55 -3.48
CA GLN A 289 -20.24 -18.31 -4.26
C GLN A 289 -21.63 -18.24 -4.90
N LEU A 290 -22.10 -17.01 -5.16
CA LEU A 290 -23.26 -16.81 -6.02
C LEU A 290 -23.00 -17.36 -7.42
N PRO A 291 -23.97 -18.09 -8.02
CA PRO A 291 -23.85 -18.50 -9.42
C PRO A 291 -23.59 -17.27 -10.31
N LYS A 292 -22.73 -17.46 -11.32
CA LYS A 292 -22.25 -16.37 -12.20
C LYS A 292 -23.37 -15.45 -12.72
N GLN A 293 -24.52 -16.01 -13.11
CA GLN A 293 -25.64 -15.23 -13.64
C GLN A 293 -26.29 -14.26 -12.64
N PHE A 294 -25.97 -14.37 -11.33
CA PHE A 294 -26.51 -13.51 -10.29
C PHE A 294 -25.51 -12.50 -9.74
N ARG A 295 -24.21 -12.59 -10.07
CA ARG A 295 -23.16 -11.74 -9.48
C ARG A 295 -23.31 -10.27 -9.83
N CYS A 296 -23.69 -9.95 -11.08
CA CYS A 296 -23.95 -8.59 -11.52
C CYS A 296 -25.45 -8.23 -11.43
N THR A 297 -26.06 -8.42 -10.27
CA THR A 297 -27.48 -8.07 -10.02
C THR A 297 -27.64 -7.16 -8.81
N ASP A 298 -28.75 -6.45 -8.76
CA ASP A 298 -29.14 -5.61 -7.62
C ASP A 298 -29.18 -6.40 -6.31
N MET A 299 -29.65 -7.64 -6.36
CA MET A 299 -29.64 -8.54 -5.19
C MET A 299 -28.24 -8.85 -4.70
N ALA A 300 -27.31 -9.15 -5.59
CA ALA A 300 -25.91 -9.42 -5.22
C ALA A 300 -25.25 -8.18 -4.62
N TYR A 301 -25.52 -6.99 -5.17
CA TYR A 301 -25.01 -5.71 -4.66
C TYR A 301 -25.48 -5.45 -3.23
N VAL A 302 -26.79 -5.62 -2.97
CA VAL A 302 -27.35 -5.46 -1.62
C VAL A 302 -26.75 -6.48 -0.64
N GLN A 303 -26.57 -7.73 -1.09
CA GLN A 303 -25.95 -8.78 -0.27
C GLN A 303 -24.49 -8.44 0.08
N SER A 304 -23.70 -7.99 -0.90
CA SER A 304 -22.31 -7.57 -0.66
C SER A 304 -22.26 -6.42 0.34
N LEU A 305 -23.06 -5.37 0.13
CA LEU A 305 -23.14 -4.23 1.05
C LEU A 305 -23.51 -4.66 2.47
N ALA A 306 -24.48 -5.57 2.62
CA ALA A 306 -24.88 -6.09 3.93
C ALA A 306 -23.78 -6.89 4.62
N LEU A 307 -23.02 -7.71 3.88
CA LEU A 307 -21.86 -8.46 4.38
C LEU A 307 -20.72 -7.51 4.79
N ASP A 308 -20.46 -6.46 4.01
CA ASP A 308 -19.45 -5.44 4.34
C ASP A 308 -19.81 -4.72 5.64
N LEU A 309 -21.09 -4.33 5.83
CA LEU A 309 -21.54 -3.71 7.08
C LEU A 309 -21.39 -4.65 8.29
N VAL A 310 -21.67 -5.96 8.13
CA VAL A 310 -21.47 -6.96 9.20
C VAL A 310 -20.00 -7.08 9.56
N CYS A 311 -19.12 -7.18 8.57
CA CYS A 311 -17.67 -7.25 8.80
C CYS A 311 -17.16 -5.98 9.47
N GLU A 312 -17.62 -4.81 9.04
CA GLU A 312 -17.21 -3.52 9.60
C GLU A 312 -17.65 -3.35 11.06
N MET A 313 -18.90 -3.74 11.39
CA MET A 313 -19.34 -3.77 12.80
C MET A 313 -18.48 -4.69 13.66
N PHE A 314 -18.11 -5.86 13.14
CA PHE A 314 -17.25 -6.80 13.86
C PHE A 314 -15.83 -6.24 14.00
N ASN A 315 -15.25 -5.66 12.95
CA ASN A 315 -13.93 -5.03 12.98
C ASN A 315 -13.86 -3.87 13.97
N ASN A 316 -14.91 -3.06 14.07
CA ASN A 316 -14.99 -1.98 15.05
C ASN A 316 -14.95 -2.52 16.50
N ARG A 317 -15.65 -3.63 16.80
CA ARG A 317 -15.53 -4.31 18.09
C ARG A 317 -14.12 -4.81 18.37
N LEU A 318 -13.49 -5.46 17.38
CA LEU A 318 -12.12 -5.97 17.51
C LEU A 318 -11.13 -4.84 17.74
N SER A 319 -11.31 -3.70 17.06
CA SER A 319 -10.50 -2.49 17.24
C SER A 319 -10.66 -1.94 18.68
N GLU A 320 -11.89 -1.81 19.17
CA GLU A 320 -12.16 -1.37 20.54
C GLU A 320 -11.53 -2.31 21.59
N LEU A 321 -11.58 -3.62 21.35
CA LEU A 321 -10.94 -4.62 22.23
C LEU A 321 -9.41 -4.50 22.21
N SER A 322 -8.81 -4.24 21.07
CA SER A 322 -7.35 -4.10 20.93
C SER A 322 -6.77 -2.94 21.76
N MET A 323 -7.59 -1.93 22.05
CA MET A 323 -7.22 -0.77 22.86
C MET A 323 -7.25 -1.03 24.38
N LYS A 324 -7.64 -2.23 24.81
CA LYS A 324 -7.69 -2.59 26.21
C LYS A 324 -6.39 -3.25 26.68
N PRO A 325 -5.93 -3.00 27.93
CA PRO A 325 -4.71 -3.61 28.45
C PRO A 325 -4.74 -5.13 28.48
N GLU A 326 -5.91 -5.72 28.75
CA GLU A 326 -6.13 -7.15 28.79
C GLU A 326 -6.23 -7.83 27.42
N ALA A 327 -6.20 -7.08 26.31
CA ALA A 327 -6.25 -7.65 24.96
C ALA A 327 -5.18 -8.72 24.76
N THR A 328 -5.59 -9.88 24.24
CA THR A 328 -4.73 -11.05 24.00
C THR A 328 -4.01 -10.98 22.65
N PHE A 329 -4.30 -9.98 21.83
CA PHE A 329 -3.81 -9.80 20.48
C PHE A 329 -3.29 -8.37 20.25
N VAL A 330 -2.45 -8.19 19.25
CA VAL A 330 -1.91 -6.89 18.83
C VAL A 330 -2.63 -6.33 17.61
N GLY A 331 -3.39 -7.15 16.92
CA GLY A 331 -4.19 -6.78 15.77
C GLY A 331 -5.19 -7.87 15.45
N ALA A 332 -6.33 -7.46 14.92
CA ALA A 332 -7.41 -8.35 14.52
C ALA A 332 -8.21 -7.75 13.38
N GLY A 333 -8.91 -8.60 12.64
CA GLY A 333 -9.80 -8.15 11.57
C GLY A 333 -10.61 -9.29 10.99
N SER A 334 -11.62 -8.93 10.20
CA SER A 334 -12.44 -9.87 9.46
C SER A 334 -12.82 -9.30 8.09
N TYR A 335 -13.13 -10.18 7.19
CA TYR A 335 -13.67 -9.84 5.88
C TYR A 335 -14.51 -10.98 5.31
N TYR A 336 -15.33 -10.65 4.32
CA TYR A 336 -16.00 -11.63 3.47
C TYR A 336 -15.55 -11.43 2.04
N GLY A 337 -15.19 -12.50 1.34
CA GLY A 337 -14.75 -12.40 -0.04
C GLY A 337 -14.44 -13.75 -0.66
N GLU A 338 -13.97 -13.72 -1.91
CA GLU A 338 -13.52 -14.89 -2.63
C GLU A 338 -12.35 -15.57 -1.90
N LEU A 339 -12.53 -16.84 -1.56
CA LEU A 339 -11.46 -17.69 -1.04
C LEU A 339 -10.68 -18.33 -2.19
N VAL A 340 -11.42 -18.93 -3.10
CA VAL A 340 -10.97 -19.50 -4.37
C VAL A 340 -12.13 -19.39 -5.35
N LYS A 341 -11.90 -19.60 -6.63
CA LYS A 341 -13.01 -19.66 -7.59
C LYS A 341 -14.07 -20.68 -7.12
N GLU A 342 -15.32 -20.35 -7.19
CA GLU A 342 -16.50 -21.09 -6.71
C GLU A 342 -16.70 -21.16 -5.18
N LYS A 343 -15.78 -20.61 -4.37
CA LYS A 343 -15.95 -20.52 -2.91
C LYS A 343 -15.63 -19.13 -2.41
N ASP A 344 -16.52 -18.59 -1.61
CA ASP A 344 -16.26 -17.45 -0.73
C ASP A 344 -15.90 -17.95 0.67
N ALA A 345 -15.44 -17.04 1.52
CA ALA A 345 -15.32 -17.27 2.94
C ALA A 345 -15.59 -16.00 3.75
N PHE A 346 -16.15 -16.18 4.93
CA PHE A 346 -15.98 -15.24 6.03
C PHE A 346 -14.70 -15.61 6.75
N VAL A 347 -13.80 -14.66 6.92
CA VAL A 347 -12.48 -14.88 7.52
C VAL A 347 -12.33 -13.97 8.72
N ALA A 348 -11.89 -14.53 9.86
CA ALA A 348 -11.52 -13.79 11.05
C ALA A 348 -10.08 -14.09 11.44
N ILE A 349 -9.30 -13.05 11.75
CA ILE A 349 -7.86 -13.12 11.93
C ILE A 349 -7.48 -12.44 13.24
N TYR A 350 -6.61 -13.09 14.02
CA TYR A 350 -5.93 -12.50 15.17
C TYR A 350 -4.42 -12.61 15.04
N LEU A 351 -3.71 -11.55 15.41
CA LEU A 351 -2.27 -11.58 15.67
C LEU A 351 -2.07 -11.63 17.19
N ALA A 352 -1.82 -12.81 17.70
CA ALA A 352 -1.73 -13.05 19.14
C ALA A 352 -0.52 -12.35 19.77
N LYS A 353 -0.70 -11.84 20.99
CA LYS A 353 0.43 -11.42 21.83
C LYS A 353 1.24 -12.65 22.23
N GLN A 354 2.57 -12.50 22.25
CA GLN A 354 3.45 -13.60 22.61
C GLN A 354 3.16 -14.11 24.04
N GLY A 355 3.07 -15.44 24.18
CA GLY A 355 2.73 -16.12 25.43
C GLY A 355 1.24 -16.09 25.75
N GLN A 356 0.40 -15.54 24.86
CA GLN A 356 -1.05 -15.50 25.02
C GLN A 356 -1.81 -16.20 23.87
N GLU A 357 -1.13 -17.03 23.10
CA GLU A 357 -1.68 -17.61 21.86
C GLU A 357 -2.95 -18.41 22.10
N VAL A 358 -2.98 -19.25 23.16
CA VAL A 358 -4.17 -20.02 23.54
C VAL A 358 -5.29 -19.10 24.03
N ALA A 359 -4.96 -18.06 24.79
CA ALA A 359 -5.93 -17.08 25.26
C ALA A 359 -6.51 -16.26 24.10
N ALA A 360 -5.67 -15.88 23.13
CA ALA A 360 -6.09 -15.18 21.92
C ALA A 360 -7.02 -16.04 21.05
N TYR A 361 -6.74 -17.32 20.91
CA TYR A 361 -7.65 -18.23 20.23
C TYR A 361 -9.00 -18.36 20.95
N LYS A 362 -8.96 -18.50 22.27
CA LYS A 362 -10.19 -18.53 23.08
C LYS A 362 -10.99 -17.22 22.96
N ASP A 363 -10.31 -16.07 22.96
CA ASP A 363 -10.97 -14.77 22.79
C ASP A 363 -11.61 -14.66 21.39
N LEU A 364 -10.90 -15.03 20.32
CA LEU A 364 -11.47 -15.06 18.97
C LEU A 364 -12.73 -15.92 18.90
N LEU A 365 -12.71 -17.12 19.48
CA LEU A 365 -13.88 -18.00 19.57
C LEU A 365 -15.03 -17.32 20.33
N THR A 366 -14.72 -16.63 21.42
CA THR A 366 -15.70 -15.90 22.24
C THR A 366 -16.34 -14.75 21.46
N GLN A 367 -15.56 -13.95 20.71
CA GLN A 367 -16.09 -12.85 19.92
C GLN A 367 -16.94 -13.34 18.75
N LEU A 368 -16.54 -14.42 18.07
CA LEU A 368 -17.32 -15.05 17.02
C LEU A 368 -18.64 -15.63 17.57
N GLU A 369 -18.60 -16.31 18.71
CA GLU A 369 -19.79 -16.83 19.37
C GLU A 369 -20.71 -15.72 19.89
N LYS A 370 -20.14 -14.60 20.40
CA LYS A 370 -20.89 -13.40 20.78
C LYS A 370 -21.63 -12.80 19.57
N MET A 371 -20.95 -12.68 18.43
CA MET A 371 -21.57 -12.25 17.17
C MET A 371 -22.69 -13.22 16.74
N ARG A 372 -22.44 -14.52 16.82
CA ARG A 372 -23.41 -15.55 16.43
C ARG A 372 -24.68 -15.54 17.30
N ARG A 373 -24.54 -15.36 18.64
CA ARG A 373 -25.67 -15.39 19.58
C ARG A 373 -26.48 -14.13 19.62
N TYR A 374 -25.80 -12.99 19.63
CA TYR A 374 -26.41 -11.70 19.96
C TYR A 374 -26.39 -10.70 18.80
N GLY A 375 -25.57 -10.98 17.76
CA GLY A 375 -25.42 -10.03 16.65
C GLY A 375 -24.81 -8.70 17.11
N PHE A 376 -25.33 -7.62 16.58
CA PHE A 376 -24.90 -6.25 16.80
C PHE A 376 -26.06 -5.40 17.35
N THR A 377 -25.71 -4.23 17.91
CA THR A 377 -26.66 -3.26 18.42
C THR A 377 -27.09 -2.28 17.32
N THR A 378 -28.17 -1.56 17.56
CA THR A 378 -28.62 -0.50 16.63
C THR A 378 -27.60 0.62 16.51
N SER A 379 -26.93 0.99 17.62
CA SER A 379 -25.90 2.03 17.60
C SER A 379 -24.67 1.65 16.77
N GLU A 380 -24.23 0.38 16.82
CA GLU A 380 -23.15 -0.13 15.96
C GLU A 380 -23.53 -0.02 14.48
N LEU A 381 -24.75 -0.45 14.13
CA LEU A 381 -25.23 -0.35 12.75
C LEU A 381 -25.31 1.09 12.25
N GLU A 382 -25.87 1.99 13.05
CA GLU A 382 -26.00 3.40 12.64
C GLU A 382 -24.62 4.08 12.45
N ARG A 383 -23.59 3.65 13.20
CA ARG A 383 -22.20 4.10 12.98
C ARG A 383 -21.70 3.67 11.61
N VAL A 384 -21.73 2.37 11.30
CA VAL A 384 -21.19 1.88 10.03
C VAL A 384 -21.99 2.35 8.83
N LYS A 385 -23.31 2.61 8.96
CA LYS A 385 -24.11 3.24 7.91
C LYS A 385 -23.63 4.67 7.60
N LYS A 386 -23.35 5.48 8.64
CA LYS A 386 -22.79 6.82 8.45
C LYS A 386 -21.45 6.79 7.75
N GLU A 387 -20.57 5.87 8.16
CA GLU A 387 -19.24 5.67 7.52
C GLU A 387 -19.40 5.26 6.05
N CYS A 388 -20.25 4.29 5.78
CA CYS A 388 -20.54 3.81 4.43
C CYS A 388 -21.07 4.94 3.54
N LEU A 389 -22.09 5.66 4.00
CA LEU A 389 -22.67 6.77 3.23
C LEU A 389 -21.64 7.86 2.94
N ALA A 390 -20.82 8.24 3.93
CA ALA A 390 -19.76 9.23 3.75
C ALA A 390 -18.69 8.77 2.74
N ALA A 391 -18.40 7.46 2.67
CA ALA A 391 -17.47 6.90 1.69
C ALA A 391 -18.01 7.02 0.27
N TYR A 392 -19.26 6.61 0.05
CA TYR A 392 -19.90 6.70 -1.27
C TYR A 392 -20.17 8.15 -1.70
N GLU A 393 -20.52 9.05 -0.77
CA GLU A 393 -20.64 10.49 -1.04
C GLU A 393 -19.31 11.06 -1.56
N LYS A 394 -18.19 10.73 -0.89
CA LYS A 394 -16.86 11.16 -1.33
C LYS A 394 -16.50 10.58 -2.70
N ALA A 395 -16.72 9.29 -2.93
CA ALA A 395 -16.47 8.64 -4.22
C ALA A 395 -17.26 9.31 -5.35
N TYR A 396 -18.56 9.61 -5.10
CA TYR A 396 -19.41 10.34 -6.06
C TYR A 396 -18.87 11.74 -6.35
N ASN A 397 -18.46 12.50 -5.32
CA ASN A 397 -17.91 13.84 -5.49
C ASN A 397 -16.60 13.81 -6.31
N GLU A 398 -15.76 12.80 -6.11
CA GLU A 398 -14.45 12.63 -6.76
C GLU A 398 -14.50 11.89 -8.12
N ARG A 399 -15.70 11.45 -8.58
CA ARG A 399 -15.82 10.60 -9.80
C ARG A 399 -15.18 11.17 -11.06
N GLY A 400 -15.09 12.50 -11.18
CA GLY A 400 -14.46 13.19 -12.30
C GLY A 400 -12.93 13.25 -12.23
N THR A 401 -12.34 12.84 -11.11
CA THR A 401 -10.89 12.87 -10.86
C THR A 401 -10.32 11.49 -10.50
N VAL A 402 -11.05 10.43 -10.84
CA VAL A 402 -10.57 9.05 -10.71
C VAL A 402 -9.52 8.79 -11.77
N ARG A 403 -8.35 8.27 -11.38
CA ARG A 403 -7.24 8.02 -12.30
C ARG A 403 -7.57 6.93 -13.31
N ASN A 404 -6.96 7.04 -14.51
CA ASN A 404 -7.11 6.06 -15.59
C ASN A 404 -6.83 4.63 -15.12
N ILE A 405 -5.78 4.42 -14.31
CA ILE A 405 -5.40 3.10 -13.80
C ILE A 405 -6.51 2.47 -12.93
N ASN A 406 -7.22 3.27 -12.11
CA ASN A 406 -8.30 2.77 -11.27
C ASN A 406 -9.51 2.36 -12.13
N ARG A 407 -9.82 3.15 -13.16
CA ARG A 407 -10.87 2.80 -14.14
C ARG A 407 -10.55 1.55 -14.93
N ALA A 408 -9.28 1.36 -15.30
CA ALA A 408 -8.82 0.13 -15.94
C ALA A 408 -8.96 -1.07 -15.00
N GLN A 409 -8.63 -0.90 -13.71
CA GLN A 409 -8.76 -1.95 -12.70
C GLN A 409 -10.22 -2.40 -12.49
N GLU A 410 -11.19 -1.46 -12.51
CA GLU A 410 -12.63 -1.79 -12.48
C GLU A 410 -13.00 -2.73 -13.65
N CYS A 411 -12.55 -2.42 -14.86
CA CYS A 411 -12.82 -3.25 -16.04
C CYS A 411 -12.15 -4.63 -15.96
N ILE A 412 -10.93 -4.70 -15.41
CA ILE A 412 -10.20 -5.96 -15.18
C ILE A 412 -10.99 -6.85 -14.22
N ARG A 413 -11.44 -6.29 -13.07
CA ARG A 413 -12.24 -7.05 -12.09
C ARG A 413 -13.60 -7.46 -12.64
N HIS A 414 -14.24 -6.61 -13.45
CA HIS A 414 -15.46 -7.01 -14.12
C HIS A 414 -15.26 -8.22 -15.04
N TYR A 415 -14.16 -8.26 -15.80
CA TYR A 415 -13.85 -9.37 -16.69
C TYR A 415 -13.48 -10.66 -15.95
N LEU A 416 -12.66 -10.57 -14.90
CA LEU A 416 -12.08 -11.74 -14.24
C LEU A 416 -12.96 -12.31 -13.13
N ASP A 417 -13.70 -11.45 -12.42
CA ASP A 417 -14.45 -11.81 -11.21
C ASP A 417 -15.95 -11.56 -11.31
N ASP A 418 -16.43 -11.05 -12.44
CA ASP A 418 -17.81 -10.57 -12.61
C ASP A 418 -18.18 -9.46 -11.60
N SER A 419 -17.20 -8.63 -11.18
CA SER A 419 -17.45 -7.49 -10.31
C SER A 419 -18.29 -6.43 -11.03
N PRO A 420 -19.35 -5.89 -10.40
CA PRO A 420 -20.19 -4.89 -11.07
C PRO A 420 -19.44 -3.55 -11.27
N ILE A 421 -19.74 -2.87 -12.37
CA ILE A 421 -19.20 -1.55 -12.73
C ILE A 421 -20.32 -0.58 -13.10
N PRO A 422 -21.29 -0.30 -12.20
CA PRO A 422 -22.44 0.57 -12.52
C PRO A 422 -22.10 2.06 -12.53
N GLY A 423 -20.95 2.45 -12.01
CA GLY A 423 -20.46 3.82 -11.85
C GLY A 423 -20.94 4.47 -10.54
N GLU A 424 -20.13 5.43 -10.02
CA GLU A 424 -20.28 6.01 -8.68
C GLU A 424 -21.59 6.75 -8.49
N GLU A 425 -22.18 7.31 -9.55
CA GLU A 425 -23.46 7.99 -9.45
C GLU A 425 -24.59 7.00 -9.12
N TRP A 426 -24.61 5.86 -9.83
CA TRP A 426 -25.57 4.79 -9.57
C TRP A 426 -25.36 4.20 -8.17
N GLU A 427 -24.12 3.92 -7.80
CA GLU A 427 -23.77 3.35 -6.50
C GLU A 427 -24.21 4.25 -5.34
N TYR A 428 -23.89 5.54 -5.43
CA TYR A 428 -24.27 6.50 -4.38
C TYR A 428 -25.80 6.61 -4.23
N GLN A 429 -26.54 6.69 -5.35
CA GLN A 429 -27.99 6.72 -5.33
C GLN A 429 -28.59 5.42 -4.75
N MET A 430 -28.03 4.27 -5.12
CA MET A 430 -28.47 2.98 -4.62
C MET A 430 -28.20 2.82 -3.13
N VAL A 431 -27.02 3.19 -2.67
CA VAL A 431 -26.65 3.12 -1.25
C VAL A 431 -27.55 4.02 -0.39
N GLN A 432 -27.87 5.24 -0.85
CA GLN A 432 -28.82 6.12 -0.16
C GLN A 432 -30.20 5.47 -0.01
N GLN A 433 -30.64 4.65 -0.95
CA GLN A 433 -31.92 3.95 -0.89
C GLN A 433 -31.86 2.70 -0.02
N ILE A 434 -30.77 1.95 -0.09
CA ILE A 434 -30.61 0.64 0.58
C ILE A 434 -30.33 0.81 2.09
N LEU A 435 -29.42 1.70 2.49
CA LEU A 435 -28.98 1.82 3.89
C LEU A 435 -30.15 1.99 4.89
N PRO A 436 -31.19 2.83 4.61
CA PRO A 436 -32.33 2.92 5.51
C PRO A 436 -33.15 1.64 5.66
N MET A 437 -33.11 0.77 4.65
CA MET A 437 -33.86 -0.49 4.62
C MET A 437 -33.16 -1.64 5.37
N LEU A 438 -31.85 -1.54 5.57
CA LEU A 438 -31.06 -2.55 6.28
C LEU A 438 -31.26 -2.38 7.79
N GLY A 439 -32.13 -3.16 8.38
CA GLY A 439 -32.36 -3.17 9.83
C GLY A 439 -31.38 -4.07 10.57
N VAL A 440 -31.15 -3.81 11.87
CA VAL A 440 -30.20 -4.56 12.69
C VAL A 440 -30.56 -6.05 12.79
N ASP A 441 -31.87 -6.39 12.89
CA ASP A 441 -32.31 -7.79 12.94
C ASP A 441 -31.94 -8.59 11.69
N MET A 442 -32.03 -7.95 10.52
CA MET A 442 -31.63 -8.56 9.25
C MET A 442 -30.14 -8.84 9.21
N LEU A 443 -29.30 -7.86 9.57
CA LEU A 443 -27.84 -8.03 9.58
C LEU A 443 -27.40 -9.04 10.65
N ASN A 444 -28.11 -9.10 11.77
CA ASN A 444 -27.87 -10.11 12.81
C ASN A 444 -28.16 -11.53 12.32
N GLN A 445 -29.19 -11.72 11.48
CA GLN A 445 -29.42 -13.01 10.84
C GLN A 445 -28.28 -13.38 9.86
N ILE A 446 -27.73 -12.42 9.11
CA ILE A 446 -26.56 -12.66 8.26
C ILE A 446 -25.37 -13.06 9.13
N ALA A 447 -25.05 -12.29 10.17
CA ALA A 447 -23.96 -12.54 11.09
C ALA A 447 -24.01 -13.94 11.72
N GLN A 448 -25.22 -14.37 12.16
CA GLN A 448 -25.44 -15.72 12.71
C GLN A 448 -25.10 -16.82 11.72
N ASN A 449 -25.36 -16.61 10.42
CA ASN A 449 -25.11 -17.60 9.37
C ASN A 449 -23.67 -17.60 8.86
N LEU A 450 -22.87 -16.57 9.17
CA LEU A 450 -21.46 -16.55 8.80
C LEU A 450 -20.65 -17.58 9.60
N VAL A 451 -20.92 -17.71 10.90
CA VAL A 451 -20.19 -18.60 11.82
C VAL A 451 -20.88 -19.98 11.87
N THR A 452 -20.28 -20.94 11.21
CA THR A 452 -20.80 -22.30 11.07
C THR A 452 -19.84 -23.36 11.62
N ASP A 453 -20.34 -24.54 11.98
CA ASP A 453 -19.49 -25.66 12.41
C ASP A 453 -18.94 -26.44 11.21
N GLU A 454 -19.74 -26.56 10.16
CA GLU A 454 -19.34 -27.15 8.88
C GLU A 454 -18.57 -26.14 8.05
N ASN A 455 -17.67 -26.59 7.20
CA ASN A 455 -16.88 -25.76 6.30
C ASN A 455 -15.94 -24.79 7.03
N LEU A 456 -15.50 -25.14 8.24
CA LEU A 456 -14.58 -24.35 9.06
C LEU A 456 -13.15 -24.87 8.90
N ILE A 457 -12.23 -23.93 8.67
CA ILE A 457 -10.79 -24.13 8.73
C ILE A 457 -10.25 -23.24 9.85
N ILE A 458 -9.47 -23.82 10.76
CA ILE A 458 -8.77 -23.14 11.83
C ILE A 458 -7.28 -23.27 11.54
N SER A 459 -6.57 -22.18 11.44
CA SER A 459 -5.15 -22.22 11.14
C SER A 459 -4.31 -21.40 12.12
N PHE A 460 -3.15 -21.95 12.45
CA PHE A 460 -2.13 -21.34 13.29
C PHE A 460 -0.82 -21.29 12.54
N GLN A 461 -0.29 -20.09 12.35
CA GLN A 461 1.04 -19.84 11.81
C GLN A 461 1.85 -19.15 12.90
N ALA A 462 2.94 -19.77 13.37
CA ALA A 462 3.59 -19.33 14.60
C ALA A 462 5.13 -19.42 14.55
N PRO A 463 5.82 -18.68 15.41
CA PRO A 463 7.24 -18.89 15.63
C PRO A 463 7.55 -20.32 16.12
N GLU A 464 8.64 -20.91 15.60
CA GLU A 464 9.20 -22.15 16.13
C GLU A 464 10.02 -21.83 17.40
N ASP A 465 9.31 -21.67 18.50
CA ASP A 465 9.89 -21.35 19.80
C ASP A 465 9.16 -22.11 20.94
N LYS A 466 9.91 -22.56 21.93
CA LYS A 466 9.35 -23.31 23.06
C LYS A 466 8.44 -22.47 23.96
N SER A 467 8.60 -21.15 23.95
CA SER A 467 7.75 -20.22 24.70
C SER A 467 6.39 -19.99 24.03
N VAL A 468 6.27 -20.30 22.73
CA VAL A 468 5.02 -20.19 21.96
C VAL A 468 4.22 -21.47 22.12
N VAL A 469 3.17 -21.40 22.93
CA VAL A 469 2.28 -22.53 23.21
C VAL A 469 1.04 -22.42 22.33
N LEU A 470 0.81 -23.41 21.49
CA LEU A 470 -0.41 -23.54 20.68
C LEU A 470 -1.24 -24.72 21.17
N PRO A 471 -2.56 -24.69 21.00
CA PRO A 471 -3.37 -25.87 21.20
C PRO A 471 -2.99 -26.95 20.17
N THR A 472 -3.13 -28.19 20.54
CA THR A 472 -3.16 -29.31 19.58
C THR A 472 -4.42 -29.23 18.72
N GLU A 473 -4.48 -29.97 17.61
CA GLU A 473 -5.67 -30.03 16.77
C GLU A 473 -6.92 -30.45 17.58
N ALA A 474 -6.78 -31.43 18.44
CA ALA A 474 -7.88 -31.91 19.29
C ALA A 474 -8.32 -30.85 20.31
N GLU A 475 -7.36 -30.20 20.99
CA GLU A 475 -7.66 -29.13 21.96
C GLU A 475 -8.31 -27.92 21.28
N ALA A 476 -7.91 -27.56 20.05
CA ALA A 476 -8.53 -26.49 19.31
C ALA A 476 -10.02 -26.76 19.02
N VAL A 477 -10.34 -28.00 18.62
CA VAL A 477 -11.73 -28.42 18.41
C VAL A 477 -12.51 -28.51 19.74
N GLU A 478 -11.88 -28.97 20.81
CA GLU A 478 -12.49 -29.00 22.16
C GLU A 478 -12.82 -27.59 22.65
N MET A 479 -11.90 -26.63 22.47
CA MET A 479 -12.12 -25.23 22.83
C MET A 479 -13.27 -24.61 22.02
N LEU A 480 -13.36 -24.90 20.72
CA LEU A 480 -14.46 -24.46 19.86
C LEU A 480 -15.81 -25.01 20.37
N ALA A 481 -15.85 -26.25 20.82
CA ALA A 481 -17.06 -26.87 21.40
C ALA A 481 -17.41 -26.29 22.78
N ALA A 482 -16.40 -26.03 23.61
CA ALA A 482 -16.57 -25.51 24.97
C ALA A 482 -17.17 -24.10 25.00
N VAL A 483 -16.67 -23.19 24.12
CA VAL A 483 -17.11 -21.80 24.09
C VAL A 483 -18.61 -21.65 23.83
N LYS A 484 -19.21 -22.60 23.13
CA LYS A 484 -20.66 -22.64 22.86
C LYS A 484 -21.51 -22.81 24.11
N ASN A 485 -20.92 -23.27 25.21
CA ASN A 485 -21.60 -23.48 26.49
C ASN A 485 -21.19 -22.44 27.53
N GLU A 486 -20.25 -21.53 27.20
CA GLU A 486 -19.84 -20.48 28.12
C GLU A 486 -20.89 -19.36 28.19
N GLU A 487 -20.96 -18.73 29.37
CA GLU A 487 -21.75 -17.52 29.56
C GLU A 487 -21.01 -16.33 28.89
N ILE A 488 -21.65 -15.68 27.93
CA ILE A 488 -21.11 -14.55 27.18
C ILE A 488 -22.06 -13.37 27.33
N GLU A 489 -21.52 -12.24 27.75
CA GLU A 489 -22.32 -11.01 27.88
C GLU A 489 -22.74 -10.47 26.50
N ALA A 490 -24.01 -10.08 26.40
CA ALA A 490 -24.56 -9.41 25.23
C ALA A 490 -23.91 -8.02 25.03
N PRO A 491 -23.79 -7.52 23.79
CA PRO A 491 -23.34 -6.16 23.56
C PRO A 491 -24.35 -5.13 24.13
N VAL A 492 -23.86 -3.98 24.58
CA VAL A 492 -24.68 -2.93 25.19
C VAL A 492 -24.77 -1.75 24.25
N GLU A 493 -25.96 -1.12 24.16
CA GLU A 493 -26.14 0.13 23.42
C GLU A 493 -25.32 1.26 24.04
N GLU A 494 -24.61 2.02 23.20
CA GLU A 494 -23.78 3.14 23.64
C GLU A 494 -24.27 4.46 23.04
N ALA A 495 -24.23 5.52 23.83
CA ALA A 495 -24.52 6.86 23.35
C ALA A 495 -23.36 7.41 22.51
N ILE A 496 -23.66 8.05 21.38
CA ILE A 496 -22.67 8.68 20.50
C ILE A 496 -22.49 10.13 20.91
N ARG A 497 -21.25 10.56 21.14
CA ARG A 497 -20.90 11.98 21.32
C ARG A 497 -20.65 12.59 19.92
N GLU A 498 -21.28 13.74 19.65
CA GLU A 498 -21.18 14.38 18.32
C GLU A 498 -20.19 15.55 18.27
N ASN A 499 -19.91 16.21 19.39
CA ASN A 499 -19.05 17.39 19.44
C ASN A 499 -17.67 17.09 20.02
N LEU A 500 -16.62 17.46 19.30
CA LEU A 500 -15.22 17.34 19.78
C LEU A 500 -14.89 18.46 20.78
N VAL A 501 -15.37 19.67 20.53
CA VAL A 501 -15.10 20.85 21.34
C VAL A 501 -16.42 21.54 21.69
N GLU A 502 -16.75 21.64 22.97
CA GLU A 502 -18.01 22.26 23.43
C GLU A 502 -18.04 23.77 23.24
N THR A 503 -16.88 24.43 23.45
CA THR A 503 -16.78 25.90 23.36
C THR A 503 -15.61 26.27 22.45
N ALA A 504 -15.92 26.87 21.32
CA ALA A 504 -14.90 27.35 20.40
C ALA A 504 -14.01 28.43 21.03
N PRO A 505 -12.72 28.46 20.76
CA PRO A 505 -11.83 29.49 21.26
C PRO A 505 -12.16 30.84 20.63
N LYS A 506 -11.71 31.92 21.27
CA LYS A 506 -11.88 33.27 20.74
C LYS A 506 -11.12 33.42 19.42
N ALA A 507 -11.82 33.73 18.34
CA ALA A 507 -11.22 33.89 17.03
C ALA A 507 -10.15 35.01 16.99
N GLY A 508 -9.05 34.70 16.35
CA GLY A 508 -8.02 35.67 16.00
C GLY A 508 -8.41 36.53 14.78
N LYS A 509 -7.44 37.29 14.26
CA LYS A 509 -7.62 38.12 13.05
C LYS A 509 -6.49 37.82 12.06
N ILE A 510 -6.75 37.91 10.78
CA ILE A 510 -5.72 37.97 9.75
C ILE A 510 -5.12 39.38 9.80
N LYS A 511 -3.84 39.49 10.16
CA LYS A 511 -3.12 40.77 10.24
C LYS A 511 -2.45 41.14 8.93
N LYS A 512 -1.95 40.17 8.21
CA LYS A 512 -1.21 40.33 6.96
C LYS A 512 -1.62 39.27 5.98
N THR A 513 -1.83 39.67 4.75
CA THR A 513 -2.03 38.80 3.58
C THR A 513 -0.96 39.08 2.57
N ASN A 514 -0.30 38.04 2.05
CA ASN A 514 0.69 38.11 1.00
C ASN A 514 0.37 37.06 -0.05
N TYR A 515 0.36 37.43 -1.31
CA TYR A 515 0.19 36.48 -2.42
C TYR A 515 1.56 36.15 -3.01
N ILE A 516 1.88 34.86 -3.08
CA ILE A 516 3.14 34.36 -3.64
C ILE A 516 2.85 33.89 -5.06
N GLU A 517 3.08 34.80 -6.03
CA GLU A 517 2.74 34.57 -7.42
C GLU A 517 3.39 33.32 -8.00
N SER A 518 4.67 33.07 -7.69
CA SER A 518 5.41 31.89 -8.17
C SER A 518 4.87 30.54 -7.71
N LEU A 519 4.09 30.54 -6.64
CA LEU A 519 3.47 29.33 -6.09
C LEU A 519 1.94 29.33 -6.25
N GLY A 520 1.36 30.47 -6.67
CA GLY A 520 -0.08 30.64 -6.72
C GLY A 520 -0.73 30.38 -5.35
N ALA A 521 -0.09 30.83 -4.27
CA ALA A 521 -0.50 30.57 -2.90
C ALA A 521 -0.67 31.87 -2.10
N THR A 522 -1.64 31.90 -1.21
CA THR A 522 -1.89 33.02 -0.30
C THR A 522 -1.31 32.72 1.07
N GLU A 523 -0.46 33.57 1.58
CA GLU A 523 0.10 33.49 2.94
C GLU A 523 -0.63 34.47 3.86
N TRP A 524 -1.09 34.00 5.00
CA TRP A 524 -1.61 34.83 6.09
C TRP A 524 -0.69 34.81 7.30
N THR A 525 -0.59 35.95 7.97
CA THR A 525 -0.07 36.03 9.32
C THR A 525 -1.24 36.37 10.26
N LEU A 526 -1.55 35.47 11.17
CA LEU A 526 -2.64 35.64 12.13
C LEU A 526 -2.22 36.56 13.30
N SER A 527 -3.22 37.04 14.08
CA SER A 527 -3.00 37.92 15.20
C SER A 527 -2.15 37.36 16.33
N ASN A 528 -2.10 36.06 16.48
CA ASN A 528 -1.27 35.33 17.42
C ASN A 528 0.13 34.97 16.86
N GLY A 529 0.44 35.34 15.62
CA GLY A 529 1.73 35.10 14.99
C GLY A 529 1.81 33.82 14.15
N VAL A 530 0.76 33.00 14.16
CA VAL A 530 0.67 31.79 13.32
C VAL A 530 0.71 32.18 11.84
N ARG A 531 1.48 31.42 11.06
CA ARG A 531 1.55 31.52 9.60
C ARG A 531 0.70 30.46 8.96
N VAL A 532 -0.12 30.85 8.01
CA VAL A 532 -1.01 29.95 7.23
C VAL A 532 -0.76 30.19 5.74
N VAL A 533 -0.58 29.11 5.00
CA VAL A 533 -0.37 29.12 3.54
C VAL A 533 -1.50 28.34 2.89
N VAL A 534 -2.23 28.98 1.98
CA VAL A 534 -3.37 28.41 1.28
C VAL A 534 -3.06 28.31 -0.19
N LYS A 535 -3.07 27.08 -0.73
CA LYS A 535 -2.91 26.77 -2.14
C LYS A 535 -4.21 26.22 -2.70
N PRO A 536 -5.07 27.03 -3.34
CA PRO A 536 -6.24 26.53 -4.01
C PRO A 536 -5.86 25.68 -5.23
N THR A 537 -6.53 24.55 -5.37
CA THR A 537 -6.45 23.65 -6.52
C THR A 537 -7.82 23.10 -6.86
N THR A 538 -7.97 22.58 -8.08
CA THR A 538 -9.20 21.91 -8.55
C THR A 538 -8.96 20.45 -8.94
N PHE A 539 -7.81 19.88 -8.55
CA PHE A 539 -7.41 18.52 -8.94
C PHE A 539 -8.32 17.45 -8.32
N LYS A 540 -8.84 17.74 -7.13
CA LYS A 540 -9.83 16.95 -6.43
C LYS A 540 -11.01 17.84 -6.02
N GLN A 541 -12.24 17.33 -6.17
CA GLN A 541 -13.42 18.13 -5.88
C GLN A 541 -13.72 18.24 -4.39
N ASP A 542 -13.35 17.22 -3.62
CA ASP A 542 -13.69 17.09 -2.20
C ASP A 542 -12.49 16.64 -1.35
N GLU A 543 -11.33 17.24 -1.61
CA GLU A 543 -10.11 16.99 -0.85
C GLU A 543 -9.44 18.30 -0.42
N ILE A 544 -9.12 18.37 0.86
CA ILE A 544 -8.23 19.37 1.45
C ILE A 544 -7.12 18.63 2.19
N LEU A 545 -5.89 18.79 1.72
CA LEU A 545 -4.71 18.33 2.43
C LEU A 545 -4.25 19.40 3.41
N PHE A 546 -3.99 18.98 4.63
CA PHE A 546 -3.47 19.79 5.71
C PHE A 546 -2.07 19.31 6.10
N TYR A 547 -1.15 20.24 6.28
CA TYR A 547 0.17 19.97 6.80
C TYR A 547 0.64 21.16 7.63
N ALA A 548 1.32 20.88 8.73
CA ALA A 548 2.00 21.90 9.52
C ALA A 548 3.36 21.37 9.93
N PHE A 549 4.38 22.24 9.97
CA PHE A 549 5.67 21.88 10.52
C PHE A 549 6.31 23.03 11.30
N SER A 550 7.11 22.66 12.28
CA SER A 550 8.04 23.50 13.00
C SER A 550 9.44 22.87 13.00
N GLN A 551 10.48 23.68 13.16
CA GLN A 551 11.85 23.20 13.30
C GLN A 551 12.14 22.92 14.78
N GLY A 552 12.77 21.77 15.06
CA GLY A 552 13.11 21.36 16.40
C GLY A 552 13.36 19.86 16.50
N GLY A 553 12.31 19.09 16.60
CA GLY A 553 12.35 17.64 16.65
C GLY A 553 13.17 17.08 17.79
N TYR A 554 13.69 15.88 17.59
CA TYR A 554 14.56 15.22 18.58
C TYR A 554 15.87 15.99 18.82
N SER A 555 16.30 16.88 17.92
CA SER A 555 17.52 17.67 18.12
C SER A 555 17.48 18.56 19.37
N LEU A 556 16.28 18.88 19.86
CA LEU A 556 16.05 19.67 21.07
C LEU A 556 15.75 18.80 22.32
N VAL A 557 15.80 17.48 22.18
CA VAL A 557 15.56 16.54 23.28
C VAL A 557 16.90 16.04 23.83
N ALA A 558 17.03 15.95 25.14
CA ALA A 558 18.22 15.39 25.76
C ALA A 558 18.37 13.90 25.36
N THR A 559 19.61 13.42 25.17
CA THR A 559 19.88 12.03 24.75
C THR A 559 19.22 11.00 25.68
N ALA A 560 19.23 11.25 26.99
CA ALA A 560 18.62 10.38 28.00
C ALA A 560 17.08 10.25 27.85
N ASP A 561 16.43 11.24 27.26
CA ASP A 561 14.98 11.31 27.09
C ASP A 561 14.50 10.78 25.72
N LEU A 562 15.41 10.47 24.79
CA LEU A 562 15.09 9.96 23.46
C LEU A 562 14.22 8.68 23.46
N PRO A 563 14.41 7.72 24.37
CA PRO A 563 13.52 6.57 24.47
C PRO A 563 12.04 6.95 24.67
N SER A 564 11.77 7.93 25.54
CA SER A 564 10.41 8.43 25.76
C SER A 564 9.93 9.32 24.62
N ALA A 565 10.84 10.11 24.04
CA ALA A 565 10.52 10.95 22.88
C ALA A 565 10.07 10.15 21.67
N ALA A 566 10.66 8.98 21.44
CA ALA A 566 10.29 8.08 20.36
C ALA A 566 8.84 7.54 20.46
N LEU A 567 8.26 7.56 21.67
CA LEU A 567 6.88 7.13 21.94
C LEU A 567 5.92 8.33 22.14
N ALA A 568 6.41 9.57 22.03
CA ALA A 568 5.64 10.75 22.47
C ALA A 568 4.33 10.94 21.67
N THR A 569 4.35 10.69 20.38
CA THR A 569 3.15 10.79 19.52
C THR A 569 2.20 9.62 19.72
N ASP A 570 2.71 8.39 19.82
CA ASP A 570 1.90 7.19 20.06
C ASP A 570 1.15 7.25 21.39
N VAL A 571 1.83 7.77 22.44
CA VAL A 571 1.23 7.98 23.75
C VAL A 571 0.04 8.95 23.69
N VAL A 572 0.12 10.00 22.86
CA VAL A 572 -0.98 10.97 22.73
C VAL A 572 -2.10 10.42 21.86
N GLU A 573 -1.77 9.73 20.77
CA GLU A 573 -2.77 9.14 19.88
C GLU A 573 -3.59 8.07 20.58
N LEU A 574 -2.94 7.16 21.31
CA LEU A 574 -3.63 6.12 22.09
C LEU A 574 -4.26 6.66 23.39
N GLY A 575 -3.69 7.68 24.00
CA GLY A 575 -4.24 8.31 25.20
C GLY A 575 -5.53 9.08 24.95
N GLY A 576 -5.76 9.52 23.71
CA GLY A 576 -6.90 10.36 23.34
C GLY A 576 -6.69 11.85 23.63
N LEU A 577 -7.75 12.64 23.47
CA LEU A 577 -7.72 14.10 23.53
C LEU A 577 -8.79 14.66 24.47
N ALA A 578 -8.47 15.68 25.22
CA ALA A 578 -9.35 16.29 26.21
C ALA A 578 -9.88 15.27 27.23
N ASP A 579 -11.17 15.07 27.30
CA ASP A 579 -11.86 14.09 28.13
C ASP A 579 -12.24 12.80 27.38
N MET A 580 -11.87 12.69 26.08
CA MET A 580 -12.16 11.55 25.23
C MET A 580 -10.98 10.58 25.17
N SER A 581 -11.25 9.30 25.40
CA SER A 581 -10.30 8.23 25.05
C SER A 581 -10.13 8.14 23.53
N ALA A 582 -9.15 7.39 23.04
CA ALA A 582 -9.01 7.14 21.61
C ALA A 582 -10.27 6.48 21.00
N THR A 583 -10.90 5.56 21.74
CA THR A 583 -12.14 4.91 21.34
C THR A 583 -13.33 5.91 21.28
N ASP A 584 -13.47 6.79 22.28
CA ASP A 584 -14.52 7.82 22.27
C ASP A 584 -14.31 8.79 21.12
N LEU A 585 -13.04 9.15 20.84
CA LEU A 585 -12.70 10.04 19.73
C LEU A 585 -13.04 9.40 18.37
N GLN A 586 -12.72 8.12 18.20
CA GLN A 586 -13.09 7.37 17.00
C GLN A 586 -14.62 7.35 16.81
N LYS A 587 -15.38 7.09 17.89
CA LYS A 587 -16.85 7.13 17.85
C LYS A 587 -17.41 8.52 17.51
N ALA A 588 -16.81 9.58 18.06
CA ALA A 588 -17.21 10.97 17.78
C ALA A 588 -16.92 11.40 16.33
N LEU A 589 -15.97 10.75 15.67
CA LEU A 589 -15.60 11.01 14.27
C LEU A 589 -16.39 10.17 13.27
N THR A 590 -17.32 9.33 13.72
CA THR A 590 -18.13 8.48 12.86
C THR A 590 -18.82 9.28 11.75
N GLY A 591 -18.63 8.87 10.50
CA GLY A 591 -19.19 9.52 9.31
C GLY A 591 -18.49 10.82 8.91
N LYS A 592 -17.36 11.16 9.55
CA LYS A 592 -16.49 12.28 9.20
C LYS A 592 -15.28 11.78 8.41
N ARG A 593 -14.99 12.42 7.29
CA ARG A 593 -13.82 12.13 6.47
C ARG A 593 -12.67 13.06 6.83
N VAL A 594 -12.09 12.83 7.99
CA VAL A 594 -10.98 13.62 8.53
C VAL A 594 -9.87 12.75 9.06
N SER A 595 -8.65 13.26 8.93
CA SER A 595 -7.47 12.70 9.61
C SER A 595 -6.61 13.85 10.14
N VAL A 596 -6.02 13.66 11.31
CA VAL A 596 -4.99 14.53 11.88
C VAL A 596 -4.05 13.66 12.68
N SER A 597 -2.76 13.69 12.36
CA SER A 597 -1.72 12.91 13.05
C SER A 597 -0.49 13.77 13.30
N PRO A 598 -0.06 13.91 14.56
CA PRO A 598 1.20 14.57 14.92
C PRO A 598 2.39 13.63 14.69
N SER A 599 3.57 14.20 14.43
CA SER A 599 4.81 13.46 14.29
C SER A 599 6.00 14.28 14.78
N ILE A 600 7.00 13.61 15.33
CA ILE A 600 8.28 14.19 15.72
C ILE A 600 9.39 13.43 15.00
N SER A 601 10.25 14.16 14.30
CA SER A 601 11.40 13.60 13.60
C SER A 601 12.72 14.14 14.17
N ALA A 602 13.83 13.82 13.53
CA ALA A 602 15.15 14.27 14.04
C ALA A 602 15.23 15.80 14.22
N TYR A 603 14.71 16.58 13.26
CA TYR A 603 14.92 18.05 13.22
C TYR A 603 13.63 18.86 13.06
N ASN A 604 12.48 18.22 13.05
CA ASN A 604 11.18 18.88 13.01
C ASN A 604 10.09 18.10 13.70
N GLU A 605 9.09 18.79 14.18
CA GLU A 605 7.76 18.28 14.47
C GLU A 605 6.78 18.72 13.41
N SER A 606 5.75 17.90 13.18
CA SER A 606 4.74 18.16 12.15
C SER A 606 3.38 17.65 12.56
N VAL A 607 2.35 18.16 11.89
CA VAL A 607 1.00 17.62 11.89
C VAL A 607 0.57 17.41 10.44
N SER A 608 0.18 16.20 10.10
CA SER A 608 -0.42 15.88 8.80
C SER A 608 -1.90 15.63 8.95
N GLY A 609 -2.68 15.98 7.94
CA GLY A 609 -4.12 15.72 7.96
C GLY A 609 -4.76 15.86 6.58
N SER A 610 -6.01 15.46 6.53
CA SER A 610 -6.86 15.64 5.35
C SER A 610 -8.32 15.75 5.78
N SER A 611 -9.11 16.40 4.96
CA SER A 611 -10.57 16.45 5.13
C SER A 611 -11.29 16.61 3.81
N THR A 612 -12.59 16.32 3.81
CA THR A 612 -13.52 16.88 2.83
C THR A 612 -13.76 18.35 3.14
N ILE A 613 -14.34 19.08 2.19
CA ILE A 613 -14.75 20.49 2.41
C ILE A 613 -15.74 20.59 3.58
N LYS A 614 -16.71 19.68 3.63
CA LYS A 614 -17.76 19.57 4.65
C LYS A 614 -17.19 19.36 6.06
N ASP A 615 -16.10 18.58 6.18
CA ASP A 615 -15.55 18.17 7.47
C ASP A 615 -14.32 18.98 7.90
N LEU A 616 -13.98 20.06 7.17
CA LEU A 616 -12.80 20.88 7.44
C LEU A 616 -12.77 21.42 8.87
N GLU A 617 -13.90 21.87 9.40
CA GLU A 617 -13.96 22.38 10.77
C GLU A 617 -13.65 21.28 11.80
N THR A 618 -14.11 20.06 11.57
CA THR A 618 -13.79 18.91 12.42
C THR A 618 -12.27 18.62 12.42
N MET A 619 -11.60 18.69 11.25
CA MET A 619 -10.14 18.57 11.16
C MET A 619 -9.42 19.66 11.95
N LEU A 620 -9.90 20.90 11.87
CA LEU A 620 -9.31 22.01 12.62
C LEU A 620 -9.55 21.89 14.13
N GLN A 621 -10.68 21.36 14.56
CA GLN A 621 -10.96 21.04 15.96
C GLN A 621 -10.02 19.96 16.48
N LEU A 622 -9.79 18.88 15.73
CA LEU A 622 -8.82 17.85 16.07
C LEU A 622 -7.42 18.42 16.21
N ASN A 623 -6.96 19.20 15.22
CA ASN A 623 -5.68 19.86 15.29
C ASN A 623 -5.57 20.76 16.54
N TYR A 624 -6.61 21.53 16.85
CA TYR A 624 -6.66 22.36 18.04
C TYR A 624 -6.49 21.53 19.32
N LEU A 625 -7.15 20.38 19.42
CA LEU A 625 -7.06 19.49 20.59
C LEU A 625 -5.65 18.88 20.71
N TYR A 626 -5.01 18.48 19.62
CA TYR A 626 -3.64 17.98 19.63
C TYR A 626 -2.64 19.00 20.19
N PHE A 627 -2.83 20.30 19.94
CA PHE A 627 -2.00 21.36 20.49
C PHE A 627 -2.36 21.71 21.95
N THR A 628 -3.62 21.55 22.37
CA THR A 628 -4.10 22.13 23.63
C THR A 628 -4.44 21.13 24.71
N ALA A 629 -4.81 19.92 24.35
CA ALA A 629 -5.43 18.98 25.28
C ALA A 629 -4.99 17.50 25.08
N PRO A 630 -3.67 17.21 24.93
CA PRO A 630 -3.21 15.83 24.95
C PRO A 630 -3.52 15.19 26.30
N ARG A 631 -4.23 14.06 26.28
CA ARG A 631 -4.71 13.37 27.47
C ARG A 631 -3.59 12.50 28.06
N ARG A 632 -3.44 12.51 29.41
CA ARG A 632 -2.61 11.55 30.11
C ARG A 632 -3.46 10.32 30.46
N ASP A 633 -3.10 9.18 29.92
CA ASP A 633 -3.81 7.94 30.14
C ASP A 633 -2.82 6.81 30.47
N GLU A 634 -2.86 6.32 31.70
CA GLU A 634 -1.97 5.25 32.15
C GLU A 634 -2.34 3.90 31.53
N GLU A 635 -3.63 3.64 31.37
CA GLU A 635 -4.16 2.39 30.85
C GLU A 635 -3.79 2.21 29.37
N SER A 636 -3.99 3.26 28.57
CA SER A 636 -3.57 3.28 27.17
C SER A 636 -2.04 3.16 27.01
N TYR A 637 -1.27 3.75 27.93
CA TYR A 637 0.19 3.57 27.94
C TYR A 637 0.58 2.12 28.22
N GLN A 638 -0.06 1.45 29.18
CA GLN A 638 0.20 0.02 29.44
C GLN A 638 -0.18 -0.84 28.24
N THR A 639 -1.26 -0.51 27.54
CA THR A 639 -1.65 -1.15 26.27
C THR A 639 -0.55 -0.97 25.22
N LEU A 640 -0.05 0.25 25.01
CA LEU A 640 1.05 0.53 24.08
C LEU A 640 2.29 -0.31 24.43
N ILE A 641 2.72 -0.29 25.69
CA ILE A 641 3.88 -1.06 26.14
C ILE A 641 3.69 -2.57 25.94
N SER A 642 2.48 -3.08 26.18
CA SER A 642 2.14 -4.49 25.95
C SER A 642 2.25 -4.88 24.45
N ILE A 643 1.72 -4.04 23.57
CA ILE A 643 1.82 -4.21 22.11
C ILE A 643 3.28 -4.21 21.67
N LEU A 644 4.04 -3.20 22.08
CA LEU A 644 5.45 -3.04 21.72
C LEU A 644 6.33 -4.19 22.24
N ASN A 645 6.09 -4.64 23.47
CA ASN A 645 6.79 -5.83 24.02
C ASN A 645 6.52 -7.07 23.17
N SER A 646 5.28 -7.29 22.75
CA SER A 646 4.94 -8.41 21.87
C SER A 646 5.64 -8.32 20.50
N GLN A 647 5.68 -7.14 19.90
CA GLN A 647 6.37 -6.90 18.62
C GLN A 647 7.89 -7.13 18.75
N LEU A 648 8.48 -6.71 19.86
CA LEU A 648 9.92 -6.84 20.11
C LEU A 648 10.35 -8.24 20.53
N ALA A 649 9.45 -9.07 21.01
CA ALA A 649 9.77 -10.37 21.59
C ALA A 649 10.49 -11.32 20.61
N ASN A 650 10.10 -11.32 19.35
CA ASN A 650 10.70 -12.14 18.30
C ASN A 650 11.43 -11.30 17.22
N ARG A 651 11.69 -10.02 17.50
CA ARG A 651 12.29 -9.08 16.55
C ARG A 651 13.58 -9.64 15.92
N ASP A 652 14.47 -10.14 16.77
CA ASP A 652 15.80 -10.60 16.37
C ASP A 652 15.81 -11.98 15.68
N LYS A 653 14.66 -12.65 15.57
CA LYS A 653 14.50 -13.87 14.77
C LYS A 653 14.57 -13.57 13.26
N ASN A 654 14.17 -12.37 12.85
CA ASN A 654 14.33 -11.95 11.47
C ASN A 654 15.76 -11.44 11.25
N PRO A 655 16.58 -12.10 10.42
CA PRO A 655 17.95 -11.68 10.17
C PRO A 655 18.06 -10.24 9.63
N LYS A 656 17.08 -9.80 8.85
CA LYS A 656 17.02 -8.45 8.25
C LYS A 656 17.02 -7.33 9.31
N VAL A 657 16.57 -7.63 10.51
CA VAL A 657 16.59 -6.66 11.62
C VAL A 657 18.03 -6.30 12.00
N ALA A 658 18.91 -7.28 12.13
CA ALA A 658 20.32 -7.03 12.43
C ALA A 658 21.01 -6.24 11.30
N PHE A 659 20.62 -6.48 10.06
CA PHE A 659 21.10 -5.72 8.92
C PHE A 659 20.63 -4.25 8.99
N SER A 660 19.34 -4.02 9.21
CA SER A 660 18.76 -2.68 9.37
C SER A 660 19.39 -1.90 10.52
N ASP A 661 19.57 -2.53 11.68
CA ASP A 661 20.20 -1.91 12.83
C ASP A 661 21.66 -1.50 12.53
N SER A 662 22.39 -2.37 11.84
CA SER A 662 23.77 -2.10 11.42
C SER A 662 23.82 -0.90 10.45
N VAL A 663 22.91 -0.84 9.47
CA VAL A 663 22.80 0.30 8.56
C VAL A 663 22.49 1.57 9.33
N GLN A 664 21.54 1.55 10.28
CA GLN A 664 21.16 2.71 11.08
C GLN A 664 22.31 3.23 11.95
N MET A 665 23.10 2.32 12.52
CA MET A 665 24.30 2.69 13.28
C MET A 665 25.33 3.41 12.39
N MET A 666 25.54 2.95 11.15
CA MET A 666 26.45 3.59 10.19
C MET A 666 25.90 4.95 9.71
N GLN A 667 24.59 5.07 9.54
CA GLN A 667 23.94 6.34 9.17
C GLN A 667 24.01 7.42 10.24
N THR A 668 24.38 7.06 11.45
CA THR A 668 24.51 7.98 12.59
C THR A 668 25.92 7.99 13.20
N ASP A 669 26.88 7.36 12.52
CA ASP A 669 28.28 7.17 12.99
C ASP A 669 28.34 6.69 14.45
N HIS A 670 27.53 5.67 14.77
CA HIS A 670 27.42 5.07 16.09
C HIS A 670 27.09 6.08 17.21
N SER A 671 26.40 7.16 16.88
CA SER A 671 26.00 8.17 17.86
C SER A 671 25.18 7.57 19.00
N ASP A 672 25.37 8.05 20.21
CA ASP A 672 24.55 7.73 21.39
C ASP A 672 23.10 8.25 21.27
N ARG A 673 22.86 9.11 20.27
CA ARG A 673 21.53 9.60 19.91
C ARG A 673 20.80 8.70 18.91
N THR A 674 21.40 7.61 18.46
CA THR A 674 20.75 6.64 17.56
C THR A 674 19.60 5.95 18.26
N ILE A 675 18.40 6.06 17.69
CA ILE A 675 17.19 5.43 18.23
C ILE A 675 17.00 4.07 17.52
N ILE A 676 17.49 3.01 18.14
CA ILE A 676 17.17 1.64 17.73
C ILE A 676 16.01 1.13 18.59
N PHE A 677 14.89 0.82 17.95
CA PHE A 677 13.70 0.38 18.64
C PHE A 677 13.88 -1.08 19.10
N ASN A 678 14.21 -1.25 20.36
CA ASN A 678 14.43 -2.55 20.99
C ASN A 678 13.95 -2.55 22.45
N LYS A 679 14.02 -3.72 23.08
CA LYS A 679 13.60 -3.88 24.48
C LYS A 679 14.35 -2.94 25.45
N ALA A 680 15.65 -2.78 25.26
CA ALA A 680 16.46 -1.93 26.16
C ALA A 680 16.11 -0.42 26.03
N MET A 681 15.67 0.01 24.86
CA MET A 681 15.12 1.35 24.65
C MET A 681 13.75 1.47 25.32
N LEU A 682 12.86 0.51 25.09
CA LEU A 682 11.49 0.51 25.63
C LEU A 682 11.49 0.55 27.17
N ASP A 683 12.39 -0.19 27.81
CA ASP A 683 12.52 -0.24 29.28
C ASP A 683 12.94 1.11 29.90
N LYS A 684 13.48 2.04 29.12
CA LYS A 684 13.85 3.39 29.56
C LYS A 684 12.77 4.43 29.31
N ALA A 685 11.74 4.11 28.53
CA ALA A 685 10.67 5.04 28.22
C ALA A 685 9.69 5.18 29.41
N SER A 686 9.08 6.35 29.53
CA SER A 686 8.03 6.60 30.53
C SER A 686 6.94 7.51 29.97
N LEU A 687 5.70 7.29 30.42
CA LEU A 687 4.52 8.08 30.04
C LEU A 687 4.72 9.58 30.30
N ASP A 688 5.13 9.94 31.52
CA ASP A 688 5.25 11.34 31.92
C ASP A 688 6.31 12.08 31.10
N LYS A 689 7.44 11.43 30.80
CA LYS A 689 8.48 12.01 29.96
C LYS A 689 8.06 12.10 28.48
N ALA A 690 7.36 11.10 27.95
CA ALA A 690 6.82 11.14 26.60
C ALA A 690 5.86 12.31 26.42
N LEU A 691 4.92 12.49 27.36
CA LEU A 691 4.02 13.64 27.38
C LEU A 691 4.72 14.99 27.59
N GLU A 692 5.76 15.04 28.41
CA GLU A 692 6.57 16.25 28.57
C GLU A 692 7.22 16.65 27.25
N VAL A 693 7.84 15.69 26.55
CA VAL A 693 8.45 15.93 25.25
C VAL A 693 7.40 16.39 24.23
N TYR A 694 6.26 15.67 24.13
CA TYR A 694 5.19 16.05 23.22
C TYR A 694 4.75 17.51 23.47
N LYS A 695 4.38 17.82 24.71
CA LYS A 695 3.94 19.17 25.11
C LYS A 695 5.00 20.23 24.83
N ALA A 696 6.29 19.91 24.98
CA ALA A 696 7.36 20.83 24.66
C ALA A 696 7.47 21.08 23.16
N ARG A 697 7.39 20.03 22.32
CA ARG A 697 7.51 20.17 20.86
C ARG A 697 6.32 20.88 20.23
N PHE A 698 5.11 20.70 20.77
CA PHE A 698 3.88 21.34 20.27
C PHE A 698 3.46 22.58 21.10
N ALA A 699 4.35 23.12 21.94
CA ALA A 699 4.03 24.21 22.88
C ALA A 699 3.69 25.55 22.22
N ASN A 700 4.26 25.85 21.05
CA ASN A 700 4.14 27.16 20.43
C ASN A 700 3.67 27.07 18.97
N PRO A 701 2.38 27.16 18.71
CA PRO A 701 1.85 27.15 17.34
C PRO A 701 2.41 28.23 16.40
N ALA A 702 3.01 29.31 16.93
CA ALA A 702 3.64 30.34 16.11
C ALA A 702 4.96 29.90 15.47
N ASP A 703 5.55 28.78 15.93
CA ASP A 703 6.71 28.16 15.30
C ASP A 703 6.34 27.42 14.02
N PHE A 704 5.07 26.99 13.94
CA PHE A 704 4.56 26.21 12.83
C PHE A 704 4.16 27.10 11.65
N THR A 705 4.37 26.57 10.45
CA THR A 705 3.72 27.03 9.23
C THR A 705 2.68 26.01 8.85
N PHE A 706 1.41 26.44 8.73
CA PHE A 706 0.27 25.60 8.42
C PHE A 706 -0.08 25.75 6.93
N PHE A 707 -0.27 24.63 6.24
CA PHE A 707 -0.57 24.57 4.81
C PHE A 707 -1.93 23.94 4.58
N PHE A 708 -2.70 24.54 3.69
CA PHE A 708 -3.94 23.98 3.14
C PHE A 708 -3.78 23.91 1.62
N VAL A 709 -3.90 22.72 1.07
CA VAL A 709 -3.80 22.46 -0.37
C VAL A 709 -5.01 21.66 -0.83
N GLY A 710 -5.72 22.17 -1.81
CA GLY A 710 -6.92 21.50 -2.31
C GLY A 710 -8.03 22.46 -2.71
N ASN A 711 -9.26 21.96 -2.67
CA ASN A 711 -10.43 22.76 -3.03
C ASN A 711 -10.83 23.71 -1.89
N VAL A 712 -10.04 24.75 -1.73
CA VAL A 712 -10.21 25.84 -0.74
C VAL A 712 -10.08 27.19 -1.43
N ASP A 713 -10.94 28.13 -1.06
CA ASP A 713 -10.80 29.53 -1.52
C ASP A 713 -10.30 30.42 -0.35
N PRO A 714 -9.13 31.04 -0.47
CA PRO A 714 -8.64 31.95 0.57
C PRO A 714 -9.53 33.20 0.77
N ASN A 715 -10.46 33.48 -0.15
CA ASN A 715 -11.43 34.58 -0.02
C ASN A 715 -12.77 34.14 0.58
N ASP A 716 -12.98 32.84 0.81
CA ASP A 716 -14.19 32.35 1.46
C ASP A 716 -14.22 32.76 2.95
N GLU A 717 -15.26 33.47 3.34
CA GLU A 717 -15.42 33.96 4.72
C GLU A 717 -15.65 32.83 5.73
N VAL A 718 -16.25 31.72 5.30
CA VAL A 718 -16.44 30.53 6.17
C VAL A 718 -15.09 29.92 6.49
N PHE A 719 -14.29 29.64 5.46
CA PHE A 719 -12.93 29.13 5.60
C PHE A 719 -12.05 30.04 6.46
N GLN A 720 -12.04 31.35 6.16
CA GLN A 720 -11.31 32.33 6.94
C GLN A 720 -11.75 32.35 8.41
N THR A 721 -13.04 32.21 8.68
CA THR A 721 -13.58 32.19 10.03
C THR A 721 -13.15 30.95 10.80
N GLN A 722 -13.20 29.77 10.16
CA GLN A 722 -12.72 28.53 10.76
C GLN A 722 -11.21 28.63 11.11
N VAL A 723 -10.38 29.10 10.17
CA VAL A 723 -8.93 29.29 10.41
C VAL A 723 -8.67 30.32 11.53
N ARG A 724 -9.37 31.45 11.52
CA ARG A 724 -9.26 32.49 12.58
C ARG A 724 -9.66 31.94 13.95
N THR A 725 -10.67 31.06 13.99
CA THR A 725 -11.13 30.46 15.24
C THR A 725 -10.15 29.41 15.74
N TRP A 726 -9.87 28.42 14.96
CA TRP A 726 -9.15 27.22 15.42
C TRP A 726 -7.63 27.38 15.43
N LEU A 727 -7.03 28.08 14.48
CA LEU A 727 -5.59 28.38 14.49
C LEU A 727 -5.31 29.73 15.13
N GLY A 728 -6.12 30.74 14.85
CA GLY A 728 -5.95 32.07 15.45
C GLY A 728 -6.30 32.13 16.95
N GLY A 729 -7.08 31.17 17.45
CA GLY A 729 -7.41 30.97 18.86
C GLY A 729 -6.36 30.24 19.69
N LEU A 730 -5.36 29.61 19.06
CA LEU A 730 -4.26 28.95 19.75
C LEU A 730 -3.40 29.95 20.53
N LYS A 731 -2.98 29.58 21.74
CA LYS A 731 -2.06 30.38 22.53
C LYS A 731 -0.65 30.23 21.98
N THR A 732 0.05 31.35 21.83
CA THR A 732 1.41 31.37 21.27
C THR A 732 2.33 32.19 22.16
N ASN A 733 3.65 32.04 22.00
CA ASN A 733 4.67 32.88 22.58
C ASN A 733 5.55 33.52 21.49
N LYS A 734 6.36 34.51 21.84
CA LYS A 734 7.18 35.29 20.87
C LYS A 734 8.53 34.65 20.56
N LYS A 735 8.96 33.67 21.35
CA LYS A 735 10.25 33.01 21.17
C LYS A 735 10.07 31.83 20.25
N LEU A 736 10.52 31.97 19.00
CA LEU A 736 10.52 30.89 18.03
C LEU A 736 11.70 29.95 18.26
N GLU A 737 11.45 28.64 18.08
CA GLU A 737 12.47 27.61 18.18
C GLU A 737 13.13 27.36 16.82
N LYS A 738 14.32 26.77 16.85
CA LYS A 738 15.06 26.28 15.68
C LYS A 738 15.69 24.94 16.03
N ALA A 739 15.80 24.08 15.05
CA ALA A 739 16.52 22.83 15.20
C ALA A 739 17.97 23.10 15.60
N ALA A 740 18.48 22.30 16.52
CA ALA A 740 19.89 22.33 16.91
C ALA A 740 20.69 21.38 16.00
N ASP A 741 21.97 21.70 15.80
CA ASP A 741 22.92 20.74 15.25
C ASP A 741 23.38 19.80 16.39
N ASP A 742 22.76 18.65 16.46
CA ASP A 742 23.03 17.62 17.48
C ASP A 742 24.30 16.78 17.20
N LYS A 743 25.04 17.14 16.16
CA LYS A 743 26.30 16.50 15.72
C LYS A 743 26.14 15.06 15.22
N VAL A 744 24.91 14.58 15.02
CA VAL A 744 24.71 13.29 14.36
C VAL A 744 25.10 13.42 12.89
N ARG A 745 25.92 12.50 12.41
CA ARG A 745 26.47 12.49 11.05
C ARG A 745 26.46 11.05 10.50
N VAL A 746 26.46 10.93 9.20
CA VAL A 746 26.73 9.65 8.54
C VAL A 746 28.21 9.30 8.77
N ALA A 747 28.51 8.02 8.89
CA ALA A 747 29.85 7.50 9.09
C ALA A 747 30.86 8.12 8.11
N MET A 748 31.99 8.62 8.67
CA MET A 748 33.02 9.33 7.93
C MET A 748 34.18 8.40 7.55
N GLY A 749 34.87 8.73 6.44
CA GLY A 749 35.91 7.88 5.89
C GLY A 749 35.34 6.61 5.21
N ILE A 750 36.20 5.64 4.92
CA ILE A 750 35.79 4.35 4.34
C ILE A 750 35.59 3.36 5.49
N GLN A 751 34.34 2.92 5.67
CA GLN A 751 33.99 1.98 6.74
C GLN A 751 33.30 0.75 6.15
N LYS A 752 33.69 -0.45 6.62
CA LYS A 752 33.11 -1.71 6.20
C LYS A 752 32.66 -2.53 7.40
N ASN A 753 31.36 -2.84 7.45
CA ASN A 753 30.76 -3.67 8.48
C ASN A 753 30.24 -4.96 7.83
N TYR A 754 31.04 -6.02 7.92
CA TYR A 754 30.73 -7.35 7.38
C TYR A 754 30.50 -8.30 8.54
N PHE A 755 29.34 -8.94 8.56
CA PHE A 755 28.96 -9.86 9.63
C PHE A 755 28.10 -11.01 9.10
N THR A 756 27.93 -12.04 9.93
CA THR A 756 27.11 -13.21 9.59
C THR A 756 25.89 -13.31 10.49
N ARG A 757 24.80 -13.86 9.94
CA ARG A 757 23.59 -14.24 10.66
C ARG A 757 23.08 -15.57 10.14
N GLN A 758 22.75 -16.46 11.06
CA GLN A 758 22.06 -17.70 10.70
C GLN A 758 20.68 -17.35 10.11
N MET A 759 20.33 -17.96 9.00
CA MET A 759 19.06 -17.77 8.31
C MET A 759 18.64 -19.06 7.58
N GLU A 760 17.34 -19.25 7.41
CA GLU A 760 16.80 -20.43 6.73
C GLU A 760 17.06 -20.36 5.22
N THR A 761 16.83 -19.21 4.60
CA THR A 761 17.18 -18.98 3.18
C THR A 761 18.46 -18.18 3.11
N LYS A 762 19.52 -18.80 2.58
CA LYS A 762 20.84 -18.16 2.46
C LYS A 762 20.77 -16.96 1.53
N THR A 763 20.96 -15.77 2.08
CA THR A 763 20.91 -14.49 1.36
C THR A 763 22.02 -13.58 1.86
N ALA A 764 22.77 -12.97 0.94
CA ALA A 764 23.64 -11.84 1.26
C ALA A 764 22.85 -10.54 1.11
N SER A 765 22.77 -9.75 2.17
CA SER A 765 22.16 -8.41 2.14
C SER A 765 23.25 -7.36 2.14
N ASN A 766 23.16 -6.41 1.22
CA ASN A 766 24.22 -5.45 0.93
C ASN A 766 23.70 -4.04 0.91
N ARG A 767 24.41 -3.12 1.55
CA ARG A 767 24.18 -1.68 1.53
C ARG A 767 25.50 -0.97 1.30
N ILE A 768 25.53 -0.07 0.29
CA ILE A 768 26.61 0.85 0.03
C ILE A 768 26.05 2.27 0.11
N GLN A 769 26.77 3.16 0.77
CA GLN A 769 26.38 4.56 0.82
C GLN A 769 27.59 5.46 0.72
N TYR A 770 27.58 6.37 -0.28
CA TYR A 770 28.50 7.49 -0.41
C TYR A 770 27.89 8.75 0.19
N THR A 771 28.69 9.57 0.86
CA THR A 771 28.25 10.80 1.51
C THR A 771 29.26 11.94 1.33
N SER A 772 28.76 13.15 1.05
CA SER A 772 29.60 14.35 1.00
C SER A 772 28.93 15.52 1.72
N TYR A 773 29.67 16.15 2.64
CA TYR A 773 29.28 17.38 3.33
C TYR A 773 29.80 18.65 2.63
N ASP A 774 30.54 18.51 1.53
CA ASP A 774 31.21 19.61 0.82
C ASP A 774 30.39 20.20 -0.33
N MET A 775 29.13 19.78 -0.47
CA MET A 775 28.24 20.27 -1.51
C MET A 775 27.17 21.21 -0.93
N PRO A 776 27.02 22.44 -1.49
CA PRO A 776 25.95 23.33 -1.07
C PRO A 776 24.60 22.80 -1.52
N TYR A 777 23.59 22.93 -0.65
CA TYR A 777 22.20 22.57 -1.00
C TYR A 777 21.64 23.61 -1.99
N THR A 778 21.51 23.21 -3.23
CA THR A 778 20.93 24.02 -4.33
C THR A 778 20.03 23.14 -5.19
N LEU A 779 19.05 23.71 -5.88
CA LEU A 779 18.20 22.96 -6.81
C LEU A 779 19.03 22.19 -7.85
N ALA A 780 20.06 22.82 -8.44
CA ALA A 780 20.90 22.17 -9.44
C ALA A 780 21.67 20.96 -8.88
N ASN A 781 22.22 21.06 -7.68
CA ASN A 781 22.93 19.94 -7.07
C ASN A 781 21.98 18.81 -6.67
N ASP A 782 20.80 19.16 -6.14
CA ASP A 782 19.80 18.18 -5.75
C ASP A 782 19.28 17.39 -6.98
N LEU A 783 18.97 18.09 -8.08
CA LEU A 783 18.55 17.47 -9.33
C LEU A 783 19.68 16.67 -10.02
N ASN A 784 20.94 17.09 -9.93
CA ASN A 784 22.06 16.28 -10.40
C ASN A 784 22.20 14.98 -9.57
N MET A 785 21.97 15.05 -8.24
CA MET A 785 21.96 13.84 -7.40
C MET A 785 20.80 12.92 -7.78
N GLU A 786 19.60 13.45 -7.97
CA GLU A 786 18.46 12.65 -8.44
C GLU A 786 18.77 11.98 -9.79
N MET A 787 19.33 12.71 -10.74
CA MET A 787 19.75 12.20 -12.05
C MET A 787 20.76 11.06 -11.90
N ILE A 788 21.76 11.18 -11.03
CA ILE A 788 22.74 10.12 -10.72
C ILE A 788 22.04 8.85 -10.24
N GLY A 789 21.11 8.97 -9.30
CA GLY A 789 20.34 7.84 -8.78
C GLY A 789 19.54 7.12 -9.86
N ARG A 790 18.85 7.86 -10.72
CA ARG A 790 18.05 7.32 -11.84
C ARG A 790 18.94 6.61 -12.88
N ILE A 791 20.02 7.23 -13.30
CA ILE A 791 20.98 6.62 -14.28
C ILE A 791 21.59 5.34 -13.72
N LEU A 792 22.05 5.35 -12.47
CA LEU A 792 22.61 4.16 -11.84
C LEU A 792 21.57 3.04 -11.67
N SER A 793 20.31 3.38 -11.35
CA SER A 793 19.23 2.39 -11.30
C SER A 793 19.06 1.66 -12.64
N THR A 794 19.07 2.40 -13.75
CA THR A 794 19.02 1.83 -15.11
C THR A 794 20.24 0.96 -15.39
N ARG A 795 21.45 1.42 -15.03
CA ARG A 795 22.71 0.68 -15.24
C ARG A 795 22.71 -0.63 -14.44
N TYR A 796 22.21 -0.63 -13.20
CA TYR A 796 22.15 -1.84 -12.37
C TYR A 796 21.10 -2.84 -12.84
N LEU A 797 20.02 -2.37 -13.43
CA LEU A 797 19.05 -3.26 -14.09
C LEU A 797 19.75 -4.05 -15.22
N GLU A 798 20.50 -3.36 -16.09
CA GLU A 798 21.22 -3.99 -17.20
C GLU A 798 22.38 -4.90 -16.70
N SER A 799 23.19 -4.44 -15.75
CA SER A 799 24.43 -5.13 -15.36
C SER A 799 24.24 -6.22 -14.30
N ILE A 800 23.35 -6.02 -13.32
CA ILE A 800 23.16 -6.95 -12.19
C ILE A 800 22.02 -7.94 -12.46
N ARG A 801 20.85 -7.43 -12.90
CA ARG A 801 19.68 -8.28 -13.10
C ARG A 801 19.77 -9.04 -14.41
N GLU A 802 19.95 -8.35 -15.53
CA GLU A 802 19.83 -8.97 -16.86
C GLU A 802 21.08 -9.74 -17.26
N ARG A 803 22.27 -9.13 -17.13
CA ARG A 803 23.52 -9.80 -17.55
C ARG A 803 24.00 -10.87 -16.58
N GLU A 804 23.90 -10.61 -15.26
CA GLU A 804 24.42 -11.53 -14.24
C GLU A 804 23.35 -12.44 -13.65
N GLY A 805 22.05 -12.12 -13.82
CA GLY A 805 20.98 -12.81 -13.12
C GLY A 805 21.31 -12.92 -11.62
N GLY A 806 21.88 -11.85 -11.07
CA GLY A 806 22.53 -11.88 -9.77
C GLY A 806 21.70 -11.33 -8.63
N SER A 807 20.72 -10.50 -8.94
CA SER A 807 19.73 -9.97 -8.02
C SER A 807 18.46 -9.64 -8.79
N TYR A 808 17.32 -9.75 -8.14
CA TYR A 808 16.03 -9.29 -8.72
C TYR A 808 16.05 -7.80 -9.00
N GLY A 809 16.75 -7.01 -8.17
CA GLY A 809 16.94 -5.58 -8.38
C GLY A 809 17.91 -4.96 -7.39
N VAL A 810 18.44 -3.80 -7.77
CA VAL A 810 19.24 -2.94 -6.91
C VAL A 810 18.47 -1.66 -6.65
N GLY A 811 18.07 -1.43 -5.39
CA GLY A 811 17.52 -0.16 -4.97
C GLY A 811 18.65 0.89 -4.99
N CYS A 812 18.56 1.87 -5.89
CA CYS A 812 19.51 2.97 -6.00
C CYS A 812 18.78 4.31 -5.90
N ALA A 813 19.27 5.21 -5.02
CA ALA A 813 18.72 6.54 -4.87
C ALA A 813 19.81 7.53 -4.44
N ALA A 814 19.71 8.77 -4.94
CA ALA A 814 20.62 9.82 -4.53
C ALA A 814 19.87 11.14 -4.39
N TRP A 815 20.20 11.90 -3.36
CA TRP A 815 19.57 13.20 -3.05
C TRP A 815 20.42 14.03 -2.11
N MET A 816 19.99 15.25 -1.87
CA MET A 816 20.60 16.13 -0.89
C MET A 816 19.70 16.33 0.35
N ASN A 817 20.31 16.48 1.49
CA ASN A 817 19.69 16.93 2.74
C ASN A 817 20.23 18.31 3.12
N ARG A 818 19.38 19.17 3.68
CA ARG A 818 19.77 20.49 4.14
C ARG A 818 20.10 20.54 5.62
N HIS A 819 19.40 19.78 6.42
CA HIS A 819 19.47 19.84 7.89
C HIS A 819 20.09 18.57 8.47
N PRO A 820 20.85 18.68 9.57
CA PRO A 820 21.24 19.91 10.30
C PRO A 820 22.29 20.74 9.56
N VAL A 821 23.07 20.11 8.69
CA VAL A 821 24.02 20.72 7.75
C VAL A 821 23.79 20.14 6.36
N PRO A 822 24.07 20.87 5.28
CA PRO A 822 23.92 20.33 3.92
C PRO A 822 24.81 19.11 3.70
N TYR A 823 24.24 18.04 3.11
CA TYR A 823 25.03 16.90 2.63
C TYR A 823 24.31 16.18 1.47
N ALA A 824 25.10 15.58 0.61
CA ALA A 824 24.64 14.72 -0.46
C ALA A 824 24.89 13.27 -0.11
N GLN A 825 24.03 12.36 -0.60
CA GLN A 825 24.20 10.93 -0.43
C GLN A 825 23.72 10.16 -1.65
N LEU A 826 24.42 9.06 -1.93
CA LEU A 826 24.08 8.05 -2.92
C LEU A 826 24.03 6.70 -2.21
N ILE A 827 22.94 6.01 -2.39
CA ILE A 827 22.60 4.78 -1.70
C ILE A 827 22.34 3.67 -2.70
N MET A 828 22.96 2.49 -2.51
CA MET A 828 22.67 1.25 -3.22
C MET A 828 22.38 0.16 -2.21
N GLN A 829 21.32 -0.61 -2.43
CA GLN A 829 20.94 -1.74 -1.58
C GLN A 829 20.39 -2.88 -2.41
N PHE A 830 20.85 -4.09 -2.15
CA PHE A 830 20.40 -5.29 -2.86
C PHE A 830 20.63 -6.56 -2.05
N ASP A 831 19.82 -7.56 -2.36
CA ASP A 831 19.99 -8.92 -1.88
C ASP A 831 20.49 -9.81 -3.01
N THR A 832 21.34 -10.78 -2.69
CA THR A 832 21.89 -11.69 -3.69
C THR A 832 22.26 -13.05 -3.10
N ASP A 833 22.53 -14.01 -3.98
CA ASP A 833 23.19 -15.26 -3.61
C ASP A 833 24.56 -14.96 -2.97
N PRO A 834 24.87 -15.53 -1.78
CA PRO A 834 26.17 -15.34 -1.15
C PRO A 834 27.37 -15.63 -2.05
N GLU A 835 27.24 -16.57 -2.98
CA GLU A 835 28.31 -16.93 -3.93
C GLU A 835 28.60 -15.84 -4.98
N LYS A 836 27.60 -14.99 -5.27
CA LYS A 836 27.69 -13.86 -6.20
C LYS A 836 28.01 -12.52 -5.54
N GLN A 837 27.95 -12.46 -4.23
CA GLN A 837 27.98 -11.21 -3.45
C GLN A 837 29.21 -10.34 -3.79
N GLU A 838 30.41 -10.88 -3.73
CA GLU A 838 31.67 -10.14 -4.00
C GLU A 838 31.67 -9.60 -5.43
N LYS A 839 31.30 -10.44 -6.41
CA LYS A 839 31.26 -10.07 -7.83
C LYS A 839 30.29 -8.90 -8.05
N LEU A 840 29.09 -8.98 -7.48
CA LEU A 840 28.08 -7.93 -7.67
C LEU A 840 28.46 -6.63 -6.96
N MET A 841 29.04 -6.69 -5.77
CA MET A 841 29.60 -5.51 -5.10
C MET A 841 30.64 -4.80 -5.98
N ASN A 842 31.50 -5.54 -6.64
CA ASN A 842 32.50 -4.97 -7.57
C ASN A 842 31.82 -4.27 -8.75
N ILE A 843 30.79 -4.89 -9.36
CA ILE A 843 30.01 -4.26 -10.45
C ILE A 843 29.34 -2.98 -9.98
N ILE A 844 28.75 -2.95 -8.77
CA ILE A 844 28.16 -1.74 -8.19
C ILE A 844 29.18 -0.59 -8.15
N HIS A 845 30.38 -0.85 -7.66
CA HIS A 845 31.44 0.15 -7.60
C HIS A 845 31.97 0.53 -9.00
N GLU A 846 32.12 -0.44 -9.91
CA GLU A 846 32.57 -0.21 -11.28
C GLU A 846 31.62 0.71 -12.05
N GLU A 847 30.32 0.55 -11.94
CA GLU A 847 29.34 1.46 -12.61
C GLU A 847 29.45 2.87 -12.05
N VAL A 848 29.59 3.06 -10.74
CA VAL A 848 29.86 4.39 -10.14
C VAL A 848 31.14 5.00 -10.70
N MET A 849 32.23 4.23 -10.70
CA MET A 849 33.52 4.73 -11.19
C MET A 849 33.51 4.98 -12.69
N THR A 850 32.78 4.19 -13.47
CA THR A 850 32.62 4.43 -14.91
C THR A 850 32.01 5.80 -15.20
N ILE A 851 30.99 6.21 -14.44
CA ILE A 851 30.39 7.55 -14.59
C ILE A 851 31.36 8.62 -14.08
N VAL A 852 32.11 8.39 -13.01
CA VAL A 852 33.13 9.32 -12.50
C VAL A 852 34.21 9.59 -13.53
N GLU A 853 34.67 8.56 -14.25
CA GLU A 853 35.76 8.64 -15.21
C GLU A 853 35.32 9.13 -16.59
N ASN A 854 34.20 8.61 -17.08
CA ASN A 854 33.80 8.78 -18.48
C ASN A 854 32.51 9.63 -18.66
N GLY A 855 31.81 9.97 -17.58
CA GLY A 855 30.47 10.54 -17.60
C GLY A 855 29.37 9.51 -17.91
N PRO A 856 28.10 9.90 -17.78
CA PRO A 856 26.97 9.03 -18.11
C PRO A 856 26.83 8.86 -19.62
N LEU A 857 26.26 7.74 -20.07
CA LEU A 857 25.91 7.54 -21.46
C LEU A 857 24.83 8.54 -21.89
N ALA A 858 24.96 9.08 -23.10
CA ALA A 858 23.99 10.06 -23.62
C ALA A 858 22.56 9.48 -23.70
N LYS A 859 22.41 8.19 -24.00
CA LYS A 859 21.11 7.51 -24.03
C LYS A 859 20.43 7.54 -22.64
N ASP A 860 21.19 7.22 -21.58
CA ASP A 860 20.66 7.15 -20.20
C ASP A 860 20.32 8.55 -19.69
N LEU A 861 21.18 9.53 -19.93
CA LEU A 861 20.92 10.92 -19.55
C LEU A 861 19.66 11.49 -20.23
N ASN A 862 19.49 11.24 -21.54
CA ASN A 862 18.32 11.75 -22.27
C ASN A 862 17.03 11.07 -21.82
N LYS A 863 17.05 9.74 -21.63
CA LYS A 863 15.94 8.96 -21.10
C LYS A 863 15.47 9.52 -19.74
N GLU A 864 16.40 9.72 -18.80
CA GLU A 864 16.05 10.18 -17.47
C GLU A 864 15.61 11.64 -17.44
N LYS A 865 16.13 12.51 -18.31
CA LYS A 865 15.59 13.87 -18.50
C LYS A 865 14.14 13.85 -18.94
N GLU A 866 13.80 13.06 -19.95
CA GLU A 866 12.42 12.92 -20.43
C GLU A 866 11.50 12.40 -19.31
N SER A 867 11.97 11.40 -18.54
CA SER A 867 11.23 10.88 -17.41
C SER A 867 11.01 11.93 -16.32
N MET A 868 12.03 12.67 -15.90
CA MET A 868 11.91 13.73 -14.90
C MET A 868 10.96 14.85 -15.32
N LEU A 869 11.00 15.25 -16.60
CA LEU A 869 10.11 16.29 -17.13
C LEU A 869 8.66 15.78 -17.23
N LYS A 870 8.46 14.51 -17.58
CA LYS A 870 7.16 13.85 -17.58
C LYS A 870 6.58 13.81 -16.15
N ASP A 871 7.37 13.28 -15.21
CA ASP A 871 6.96 13.17 -13.80
C ASP A 871 6.57 14.53 -13.23
N PHE A 872 7.35 15.57 -13.53
CA PHE A 872 7.05 16.94 -13.11
C PHE A 872 5.70 17.45 -13.65
N GLN A 873 5.38 17.19 -14.92
CA GLN A 873 4.09 17.61 -15.50
C GLN A 873 2.91 16.91 -14.83
N GLU A 874 3.05 15.62 -14.54
CA GLU A 874 2.03 14.85 -13.84
C GLU A 874 1.88 15.29 -12.37
N ASP A 875 2.99 15.61 -11.71
CA ASP A 875 3.01 16.05 -10.32
C ASP A 875 2.36 17.42 -10.11
N LEU A 876 2.42 18.31 -11.10
CA LEU A 876 1.74 19.60 -11.03
C LEU A 876 0.22 19.50 -10.89
N GLU A 877 -0.38 18.35 -11.21
CA GLU A 877 -1.81 18.06 -11.04
C GLU A 877 -2.13 17.28 -9.75
N LYS A 878 -1.17 17.14 -8.82
CA LYS A 878 -1.34 16.40 -7.54
C LYS A 878 -1.28 17.33 -6.32
N ASN A 879 -2.32 17.32 -5.49
CA ASN A 879 -2.34 18.06 -4.22
C ASN A 879 -1.17 17.69 -3.30
N SER A 880 -0.79 16.41 -3.29
CA SER A 880 0.35 15.90 -2.50
C SER A 880 1.68 16.50 -2.92
N TYR A 881 1.90 16.71 -4.23
CA TYR A 881 3.09 17.36 -4.75
C TYR A 881 3.17 18.82 -4.32
N TRP A 882 2.07 19.58 -4.48
CA TRP A 882 2.01 20.97 -4.05
C TRP A 882 2.24 21.13 -2.55
N LYS A 883 1.69 20.23 -1.73
CA LYS A 883 1.97 20.17 -0.28
C LYS A 883 3.47 20.00 0.00
N SER A 884 4.14 19.12 -0.72
CA SER A 884 5.58 18.85 -0.58
C SER A 884 6.41 20.03 -1.01
N VAL A 885 6.14 20.60 -2.17
CA VAL A 885 6.87 21.76 -2.73
C VAL A 885 6.74 22.99 -1.84
N LEU A 886 5.54 23.28 -1.34
CA LEU A 886 5.33 24.38 -0.38
C LEU A 886 6.12 24.14 0.90
N SER A 887 6.12 22.92 1.43
CA SER A 887 6.92 22.55 2.60
C SER A 887 8.42 22.77 2.35
N ILE A 888 8.94 22.32 1.22
CA ILE A 888 10.35 22.51 0.84
C ILE A 888 10.69 23.99 0.69
N TYR A 889 9.83 24.78 0.05
CA TYR A 889 10.02 26.22 -0.10
C TYR A 889 10.19 26.90 1.26
N TYR A 890 9.32 26.60 2.22
CA TYR A 890 9.40 27.19 3.56
C TYR A 890 10.52 26.62 4.45
N LYS A 891 10.87 25.34 4.29
CA LYS A 891 11.98 24.71 5.01
C LYS A 891 13.34 25.12 4.46
N ASN A 892 13.48 25.09 3.13
CA ASN A 892 14.77 25.10 2.45
C ASN A 892 15.00 26.39 1.62
N GLY A 893 13.96 27.16 1.30
CA GLY A 893 14.05 28.37 0.47
C GLY A 893 14.24 28.08 -1.02
N ILE A 894 13.93 26.87 -1.48
CA ILE A 894 14.03 26.48 -2.91
C ILE A 894 12.65 26.39 -3.52
N ASN A 895 12.48 26.99 -4.70
CA ASN A 895 11.25 26.92 -5.49
C ASN A 895 11.37 25.86 -6.58
N TYR A 896 10.79 24.69 -6.33
CA TYR A 896 10.75 23.59 -7.31
C TYR A 896 9.73 23.79 -8.45
N ILE A 897 8.92 24.84 -8.41
CA ILE A 897 7.89 25.07 -9.45
C ILE A 897 8.46 25.87 -10.61
N THR A 898 9.01 27.05 -10.32
CA THR A 898 9.42 27.97 -11.39
C THR A 898 10.70 27.56 -12.09
N ASP A 899 11.62 26.93 -11.37
CA ASP A 899 12.99 26.73 -11.83
C ASP A 899 13.28 25.27 -12.23
N TYR A 900 12.38 24.32 -11.88
CA TYR A 900 12.58 22.88 -12.06
C TYR A 900 12.84 22.49 -13.52
N LYS A 901 11.94 22.86 -14.43
CA LYS A 901 12.04 22.51 -15.85
C LYS A 901 13.36 22.98 -16.47
N ALA A 902 13.69 24.26 -16.26
CA ALA A 902 14.94 24.84 -16.77
C ALA A 902 16.17 24.18 -16.13
N ALA A 903 16.09 23.83 -14.82
CA ALA A 903 17.18 23.17 -14.13
C ALA A 903 17.42 21.74 -14.66
N VAL A 904 16.36 20.96 -14.92
CA VAL A 904 16.46 19.62 -15.55
C VAL A 904 17.01 19.71 -16.98
N GLU A 905 16.50 20.65 -17.81
CA GLU A 905 16.99 20.87 -19.17
C GLU A 905 18.49 21.23 -19.22
N ASN A 906 18.99 21.93 -18.20
CA ASN A 906 20.39 22.33 -18.07
C ASN A 906 21.31 21.26 -17.47
N ILE A 907 20.81 20.10 -17.01
CA ILE A 907 21.68 18.99 -16.61
C ILE A 907 22.48 18.51 -17.82
N THR A 908 23.80 18.38 -17.68
CA THR A 908 24.69 17.86 -18.73
C THR A 908 25.46 16.66 -18.24
N ALA A 909 26.06 15.90 -19.17
CA ALA A 909 26.91 14.78 -18.80
C ALA A 909 28.07 15.23 -17.89
N GLU A 910 28.63 16.40 -18.18
CA GLU A 910 29.71 16.99 -17.38
C GLU A 910 29.23 17.39 -15.97
N SER A 911 27.99 17.92 -15.82
CA SER A 911 27.45 18.29 -14.51
C SER A 911 27.18 17.05 -13.64
N VAL A 912 26.66 15.98 -14.23
CA VAL A 912 26.42 14.70 -13.57
C VAL A 912 27.75 14.08 -13.13
N GLN A 913 28.73 14.01 -14.07
CA GLN A 913 30.08 13.51 -13.80
C GLN A 913 30.75 14.29 -12.66
N ALA A 914 30.77 15.62 -12.74
CA ALA A 914 31.41 16.47 -11.74
C ALA A 914 30.77 16.32 -10.36
N THR A 915 29.42 16.19 -10.30
CA THR A 915 28.70 15.99 -9.03
C THR A 915 29.01 14.64 -8.41
N LEU A 916 28.99 13.55 -9.19
CA LEU A 916 29.32 12.22 -8.70
C LEU A 916 30.80 12.11 -8.31
N LYS A 917 31.69 12.69 -9.09
CA LYS A 917 33.12 12.76 -8.78
C LYS A 917 33.37 13.45 -7.44
N LYS A 918 32.72 14.59 -7.20
CA LYS A 918 32.84 15.33 -5.94
C LYS A 918 32.28 14.52 -4.75
N LEU A 919 31.21 13.75 -4.95
CA LEU A 919 30.67 12.86 -3.93
C LEU A 919 31.66 11.75 -3.56
N VAL A 920 32.26 11.09 -4.54
CA VAL A 920 33.21 9.98 -4.33
C VAL A 920 34.54 10.51 -3.76
N GLU A 921 35.06 11.63 -4.28
CA GLU A 921 36.31 12.25 -3.79
C GLU A 921 36.22 12.80 -2.35
N ALA A 922 35.01 12.99 -1.81
CA ALA A 922 34.82 13.31 -0.40
C ALA A 922 35.36 12.19 0.53
N GLY A 923 35.56 10.97 0.02
CA GLY A 923 36.19 9.87 0.72
C GLY A 923 35.37 9.27 1.85
N ASN A 924 34.06 9.55 1.90
CA ASN A 924 33.17 8.98 2.91
C ASN A 924 32.24 7.95 2.24
N MET A 925 32.46 6.71 2.57
CA MET A 925 31.68 5.59 2.06
C MET A 925 31.58 4.51 3.14
N PHE A 926 30.40 3.97 3.36
CA PHE A 926 30.27 2.76 4.14
C PHE A 926 29.64 1.61 3.37
N GLU A 927 30.03 0.42 3.74
CA GLU A 927 29.42 -0.84 3.33
C GLU A 927 28.90 -1.58 4.56
N VAL A 928 27.67 -2.06 4.48
CA VAL A 928 27.13 -3.04 5.42
C VAL A 928 26.77 -4.28 4.63
N VAL A 929 27.38 -5.40 5.00
CA VAL A 929 27.16 -6.70 4.36
C VAL A 929 26.81 -7.72 5.42
N MET A 930 25.64 -8.32 5.30
CA MET A 930 25.22 -9.46 6.11
C MET A 930 25.26 -10.72 5.26
N LEU A 931 26.02 -11.70 5.71
CA LEU A 931 26.13 -13.03 5.10
C LEU A 931 25.41 -14.09 5.94
N PRO A 932 25.00 -15.23 5.34
CA PRO A 932 24.37 -16.31 6.07
C PRO A 932 25.31 -17.05 7.01
#